data_1aefa12f8dcc04c5334e584f292110c0
#
_entry.id   1aefa12f8dcc04c5334e584f292110c0
#
_cell.length_a   1.000
_cell.length_b   1.000
_cell.length_c   1.000
_cell.angle_alpha   90.00
_cell.angle_beta   90.00
_cell.angle_gamma   90.00
#
_symmetry.space_group_name_H-M   'P 1'
#
loop_
_entity.id
_entity.type
_entity.pdbx_description
1 polymer ?
#
loop_
_entity_poly.entity_id
_entity_poly.type
_entity_poly.pdbx_seq_one_letter_code
_entity_poly.pdbx_strand_id
1 'polypeptide(L)'
;MLRRIAPILLTVLVVALGVTALAARPQSPPSRPSADYVVLVGVAGLRWDDVDPERTPTLWRLAREGSIGSLSVRSAHRPTCPVDGWLTLGAGSFAAWPGNRDGDGQCAPVDVTVDQPDGIGANLPDQESVVLHNQERLPWGTVPGALSESVRCSVAVGPGAAVAAARPFGRVDRYAPTLPEEPAGLLGSCVLSIVDLGTVAGEDPAVRAAAAESADAELARVLAGRPPRSLVIVAGVSDTERPSRLHVAVAHGPGWEEGWLTSPSTDRRGYLQLIDLAPTALAALGRPMPDRPFLGRPAESVGDRPADLSAAIAEPADADREAAAQREVAGGFFVLLAVVQVALAVAVLPLLRRARRHAGPYGPKPVPRAVVATVEVLLVAAALAIPAALVAEAAPWWRFAHPAASFAGLTAVLLAATTLLVRLAPGYRSTLGPLGAVAGLTTLAVGLDVVTGARLQLNGVVGYSALEGGRYAGLGTVGLGVFVAAALLSAGWLAQRVRRGWRPTVMVIVGGAAVVIVGSPYLGADSIGAIALTAGVSVAAAISAGGWLTLTRLAWATMAGLALTVGFAVVDLGRDPAERGSLGRFLAALGDGTGGLTVQRSSAASFETLVNSPLTVLALAGALLVWFALLQPWGGLMRLFGIYPAIRAAMAGTAVAAVIGGLLGAAALDVAGAAAAVVVPMAALSALRVLDHSADRTRPGLDRPADGGPSAGGPGAPGPSDGGPSDGGPSDGGPSDGGPSGGAPRPGDAGPDGGVADGGGSGGRSSAEVATG
;
A
#
# COMPACT_ATOMS: atom_id res chain seq x y z
N MET A 1 4.25 22.41 27.30
CA MET A 1 3.82 21.84 26.03
C MET A 1 3.40 20.37 26.16
N LEU A 2 4.22 19.50 26.78
CA LEU A 2 3.86 18.07 27.02
C LEU A 2 2.52 17.90 27.77
N ARG A 3 2.22 18.67 28.80
CA ARG A 3 0.94 18.61 29.55
C ARG A 3 -0.31 18.90 28.69
N ARG A 4 -0.17 19.61 27.54
CA ARG A 4 -1.29 19.90 26.62
C ARG A 4 -1.40 18.87 25.47
N ILE A 5 -0.33 18.16 25.15
CA ILE A 5 -0.30 17.14 24.07
C ILE A 5 -0.61 15.74 24.62
N ALA A 6 -0.17 15.43 25.84
CA ALA A 6 -0.42 14.14 26.47
C ALA A 6 -1.91 13.72 26.54
N PRO A 7 -2.86 14.58 26.97
CA PRO A 7 -4.28 14.19 26.97
C PRO A 7 -4.84 13.99 25.56
N ILE A 8 -4.30 14.68 24.55
CA ILE A 8 -4.74 14.53 23.16
C ILE A 8 -4.26 13.19 22.60
N LEU A 9 -3.01 12.80 22.85
CA LEU A 9 -2.48 11.49 22.47
C LEU A 9 -3.21 10.36 23.21
N LEU A 10 -3.50 10.54 24.48
CA LEU A 10 -4.27 9.58 25.27
C LEU A 10 -5.71 9.43 24.73
N THR A 11 -6.34 10.54 24.34
CA THR A 11 -7.70 10.50 23.77
C THR A 11 -7.70 9.79 22.40
N VAL A 12 -6.69 10.05 21.54
CA VAL A 12 -6.53 9.33 20.27
C VAL A 12 -6.29 7.84 20.51
N LEU A 13 -5.45 7.50 21.49
CA LEU A 13 -5.19 6.09 21.85
C LEU A 13 -6.45 5.40 22.37
N VAL A 14 -7.20 6.05 23.26
CA VAL A 14 -8.44 5.51 23.83
C VAL A 14 -9.53 5.37 22.76
N VAL A 15 -9.66 6.36 21.87
CA VAL A 15 -10.63 6.32 20.75
C VAL A 15 -10.21 5.22 19.76
N ALA A 16 -8.91 5.13 19.45
CA ALA A 16 -8.39 4.08 18.55
C ALA A 16 -8.64 2.68 19.13
N LEU A 17 -8.31 2.46 20.40
CA LEU A 17 -8.55 1.19 21.11
C LEU A 17 -10.04 0.90 21.27
N GLY A 18 -10.87 1.91 21.52
CA GLY A 18 -12.32 1.75 21.63
C GLY A 18 -12.98 1.38 20.31
N VAL A 19 -12.57 2.03 19.21
CA VAL A 19 -13.09 1.71 17.85
C VAL A 19 -12.62 0.32 17.41
N THR A 20 -11.37 -0.07 17.68
CA THR A 20 -10.88 -1.42 17.36
C THR A 20 -11.58 -2.49 18.18
N ALA A 21 -11.84 -2.24 19.47
CA ALA A 21 -12.59 -3.16 20.32
C ALA A 21 -14.05 -3.33 19.87
N LEU A 22 -14.69 -2.24 19.40
CA LEU A 22 -16.06 -2.28 18.86
C LEU A 22 -16.13 -2.94 17.47
N ALA A 23 -15.07 -2.82 16.67
CA ALA A 23 -14.96 -3.47 15.36
C ALA A 23 -14.58 -4.96 15.46
N ALA A 24 -14.05 -5.39 16.60
CA ALA A 24 -13.76 -6.80 16.89
C ALA A 24 -15.07 -7.58 16.94
N ARG A 25 -15.44 -8.24 15.85
CA ARG A 25 -16.53 -9.19 15.85
C ARG A 25 -16.09 -10.42 16.65
N PRO A 26 -16.88 -10.89 17.64
CA PRO A 26 -16.63 -12.19 18.26
C PRO A 26 -16.84 -13.25 17.16
N GLN A 27 -15.76 -13.78 16.62
CA GLN A 27 -15.80 -14.96 15.77
C GLN A 27 -15.78 -16.15 16.72
N SER A 28 -16.82 -16.97 16.67
CA SER A 28 -16.79 -18.28 17.32
C SER A 28 -15.64 -19.07 16.68
N PRO A 29 -14.77 -19.72 17.48
CA PRO A 29 -13.72 -20.53 16.90
C PRO A 29 -14.39 -21.61 16.04
N PRO A 30 -14.05 -21.72 14.76
CA PRO A 30 -14.56 -22.80 13.94
C PRO A 30 -14.09 -24.11 14.56
N SER A 31 -15.03 -25.01 14.82
CA SER A 31 -14.71 -26.40 15.18
C SER A 31 -14.03 -27.00 13.96
N ARG A 32 -12.68 -27.08 13.97
CA ARG A 32 -11.90 -27.64 12.87
C ARG A 32 -12.26 -29.10 12.70
N PRO A 33 -12.89 -29.49 11.60
CA PRO A 33 -13.14 -30.90 11.34
C PRO A 33 -11.78 -31.58 11.09
N SER A 34 -11.50 -32.62 11.82
CA SER A 34 -10.34 -33.46 11.59
C SER A 34 -10.63 -34.46 10.47
N ALA A 35 -9.84 -34.44 9.41
CA ALA A 35 -9.82 -35.49 8.42
C ALA A 35 -8.77 -36.54 8.82
N ASP A 36 -9.05 -37.82 8.51
CA ASP A 36 -8.12 -38.90 8.78
C ASP A 36 -7.02 -38.94 7.69
N TYR A 37 -7.36 -38.51 6.47
CA TYR A 37 -6.49 -38.44 5.32
C TYR A 37 -6.65 -37.11 4.58
N VAL A 38 -5.60 -36.65 3.93
CA VAL A 38 -5.62 -35.51 3.02
C VAL A 38 -5.08 -35.92 1.65
N VAL A 39 -5.81 -35.58 0.59
CA VAL A 39 -5.41 -35.79 -0.80
C VAL A 39 -5.30 -34.42 -1.48
N LEU A 40 -4.08 -33.98 -1.75
CA LEU A 40 -3.78 -32.78 -2.50
C LEU A 40 -3.64 -33.13 -3.98
N VAL A 41 -4.50 -32.62 -4.82
CA VAL A 41 -4.51 -32.85 -6.26
C VAL A 41 -4.09 -31.55 -6.93
N GLY A 42 -2.98 -31.55 -7.67
CA GLY A 42 -2.50 -30.42 -8.41
C GLY A 42 -2.61 -30.62 -9.91
N VAL A 43 -2.99 -29.55 -10.59
CA VAL A 43 -3.01 -29.47 -12.06
C VAL A 43 -2.35 -28.15 -12.44
N ALA A 44 -1.19 -28.21 -13.09
CA ALA A 44 -0.52 -26.98 -13.52
C ALA A 44 -1.37 -26.23 -14.55
N GLY A 45 -1.61 -24.93 -14.35
CA GLY A 45 -2.34 -24.06 -15.29
C GLY A 45 -3.86 -24.16 -15.28
N LEU A 46 -4.49 -24.92 -14.38
CA LEU A 46 -5.96 -25.07 -14.30
C LEU A 46 -6.62 -23.76 -13.80
N ARG A 47 -7.57 -23.23 -14.57
CA ARG A 47 -8.32 -21.99 -14.31
C ARG A 47 -9.80 -22.26 -14.18
N TRP A 48 -10.55 -21.30 -13.63
CA TRP A 48 -12.00 -21.42 -13.55
C TRP A 48 -12.70 -21.42 -14.90
N ASP A 49 -12.09 -20.83 -15.95
CA ASP A 49 -12.61 -20.90 -17.33
C ASP A 49 -12.51 -22.32 -17.94
N ASP A 50 -11.71 -23.23 -17.34
CA ASP A 50 -11.59 -24.63 -17.76
C ASP A 50 -12.63 -25.55 -17.07
N VAL A 51 -13.41 -25.02 -16.10
CA VAL A 51 -14.40 -25.80 -15.34
C VAL A 51 -15.76 -25.74 -16.02
N ASP A 52 -16.18 -26.86 -16.58
CA ASP A 52 -17.37 -26.97 -17.41
C ASP A 52 -18.19 -28.22 -17.01
N PRO A 53 -19.55 -28.14 -16.94
CA PRO A 53 -20.39 -29.26 -16.50
C PRO A 53 -20.34 -30.49 -17.43
N GLU A 54 -20.03 -30.28 -18.72
CA GLU A 54 -20.03 -31.38 -19.72
C GLU A 54 -18.63 -31.98 -19.88
N ARG A 55 -17.58 -31.15 -19.82
CA ARG A 55 -16.19 -31.56 -20.08
C ARG A 55 -15.43 -31.94 -18.79
N THR A 56 -15.71 -31.28 -17.68
CA THR A 56 -15.09 -31.55 -16.39
C THR A 56 -16.13 -31.86 -15.31
N PRO A 57 -16.99 -32.87 -15.53
CA PRO A 57 -18.13 -33.16 -14.65
C PRO A 57 -17.73 -33.55 -13.22
N THR A 58 -16.56 -34.15 -13.03
CA THR A 58 -16.06 -34.53 -11.71
C THR A 58 -15.67 -33.30 -10.90
N LEU A 59 -14.91 -32.39 -11.50
CA LEU A 59 -14.49 -31.13 -10.88
C LEU A 59 -15.70 -30.23 -10.64
N TRP A 60 -16.66 -30.19 -11.59
CA TRP A 60 -17.93 -29.47 -11.45
C TRP A 60 -18.72 -29.97 -10.24
N ARG A 61 -18.86 -31.31 -10.08
CA ARG A 61 -19.54 -31.91 -8.93
C ARG A 61 -18.78 -31.59 -7.64
N LEU A 62 -17.46 -31.72 -7.62
CA LEU A 62 -16.62 -31.43 -6.46
C LEU A 62 -16.76 -29.96 -6.04
N ALA A 63 -16.77 -29.04 -7.01
CA ALA A 63 -17.01 -27.61 -6.77
C ALA A 63 -18.43 -27.33 -6.23
N ARG A 64 -19.43 -28.09 -6.66
CA ARG A 64 -20.80 -27.95 -6.17
C ARG A 64 -20.94 -28.38 -4.71
N GLU A 65 -20.31 -29.50 -4.35
CA GLU A 65 -20.43 -30.14 -3.02
C GLU A 65 -19.44 -29.58 -2.00
N GLY A 66 -18.35 -28.93 -2.46
CA GLY A 66 -17.27 -28.41 -1.64
C GLY A 66 -17.19 -26.89 -1.59
N SER A 67 -16.15 -26.40 -0.96
CA SER A 67 -15.81 -24.98 -0.89
C SER A 67 -14.87 -24.57 -2.01
N ILE A 68 -15.10 -23.40 -2.62
CA ILE A 68 -14.39 -22.92 -3.81
C ILE A 68 -13.71 -21.57 -3.59
N GLY A 69 -12.69 -21.27 -4.40
CA GLY A 69 -12.03 -19.97 -4.37
C GLY A 69 -11.02 -19.77 -5.52
N SER A 70 -10.57 -18.54 -5.67
CA SER A 70 -9.46 -18.17 -6.54
C SER A 70 -8.13 -18.41 -5.84
N LEU A 71 -7.21 -19.10 -6.49
CA LEU A 71 -5.88 -19.38 -5.97
C LEU A 71 -4.83 -18.49 -6.64
N SER A 72 -4.12 -17.71 -5.84
CA SER A 72 -2.91 -17.03 -6.28
C SER A 72 -1.71 -17.98 -6.14
N VAL A 73 -1.09 -18.31 -7.26
CA VAL A 73 0.00 -19.32 -7.33
C VAL A 73 1.40 -18.72 -7.20
N ARG A 74 1.54 -17.57 -6.58
CA ARG A 74 2.84 -16.94 -6.41
C ARG A 74 3.89 -17.89 -5.81
N SER A 75 5.06 -17.97 -6.46
CA SER A 75 6.30 -18.57 -5.95
C SER A 75 7.34 -17.49 -5.60
N ALA A 76 8.59 -17.84 -5.48
CA ALA A 76 9.68 -16.87 -5.32
C ALA A 76 9.82 -15.93 -6.53
N HIS A 77 9.47 -16.40 -7.71
CA HIS A 77 9.55 -15.66 -8.97
C HIS A 77 8.19 -15.60 -9.69
N ARG A 78 8.07 -14.76 -10.73
CA ARG A 78 6.88 -14.62 -11.59
C ARG A 78 7.23 -14.67 -13.07
N PRO A 79 6.43 -15.34 -13.88
CA PRO A 79 5.31 -16.23 -13.54
C PRO A 79 5.77 -17.41 -12.67
N THR A 80 4.86 -18.07 -11.97
CA THR A 80 5.19 -19.25 -11.19
C THR A 80 5.32 -20.45 -12.11
N CYS A 81 6.54 -20.90 -12.36
CA CYS A 81 6.79 -22.08 -13.20
C CYS A 81 6.24 -23.36 -12.54
N PRO A 82 5.87 -24.40 -13.31
CA PRO A 82 5.28 -25.62 -12.75
C PRO A 82 6.09 -26.23 -11.61
N VAL A 83 7.39 -26.37 -11.76
CA VAL A 83 8.27 -26.93 -10.71
C VAL A 83 8.32 -26.03 -9.47
N ASP A 84 8.32 -24.69 -9.65
CA ASP A 84 8.25 -23.72 -8.53
C ASP A 84 6.93 -23.82 -7.78
N GLY A 85 5.83 -24.04 -8.50
CA GLY A 85 4.50 -24.21 -7.90
C GLY A 85 4.45 -25.42 -6.98
N TRP A 86 4.89 -26.57 -7.46
CA TRP A 86 4.97 -27.78 -6.66
C TRP A 86 5.91 -27.64 -5.46
N LEU A 87 7.06 -27.02 -5.66
CA LEU A 87 8.03 -26.76 -4.59
C LEU A 87 7.44 -25.82 -3.51
N THR A 88 6.74 -24.77 -3.93
CA THR A 88 6.04 -23.81 -3.05
C THR A 88 4.94 -24.49 -2.25
N LEU A 89 4.17 -25.39 -2.87
CA LEU A 89 3.14 -26.17 -2.19
C LEU A 89 3.76 -27.04 -1.09
N GLY A 90 4.83 -27.82 -1.41
CA GLY A 90 5.50 -28.68 -0.43
C GLY A 90 6.23 -27.94 0.67
N ALA A 91 6.62 -26.68 0.42
CA ALA A 91 7.33 -25.84 1.37
C ALA A 91 6.40 -25.01 2.28
N GLY A 92 5.13 -24.78 1.89
CA GLY A 92 4.23 -23.83 2.57
C GLY A 92 4.77 -22.41 2.64
N SER A 93 5.70 -22.08 1.75
CA SER A 93 6.41 -20.79 1.67
C SER A 93 6.89 -20.57 0.23
N PHE A 94 7.18 -19.33 -0.15
CA PHE A 94 7.67 -19.02 -1.50
C PHE A 94 9.00 -19.72 -1.80
N ALA A 95 9.03 -20.55 -2.83
CA ALA A 95 10.18 -21.33 -3.23
C ALA A 95 10.46 -21.20 -4.73
N ALA A 96 11.68 -21.52 -5.14
CA ALA A 96 12.08 -21.62 -6.53
C ALA A 96 13.06 -22.76 -6.76
N TRP A 97 12.95 -23.37 -7.93
CA TRP A 97 13.91 -24.34 -8.43
C TRP A 97 15.08 -23.61 -9.13
N PRO A 98 16.34 -23.88 -8.77
CA PRO A 98 17.47 -23.22 -9.40
C PRO A 98 17.57 -23.55 -10.89
N GLY A 99 17.78 -22.53 -11.73
CA GLY A 99 17.99 -22.71 -13.16
C GLY A 99 16.74 -22.99 -14.00
N ASN A 100 15.54 -22.88 -13.44
CA ASN A 100 14.28 -23.11 -14.15
C ASN A 100 13.81 -21.91 -15.00
N ARG A 101 14.69 -20.94 -15.26
CA ARG A 101 14.37 -19.74 -16.05
C ARG A 101 15.41 -19.49 -17.10
N ASP A 102 14.95 -19.06 -18.27
CA ASP A 102 15.81 -18.57 -19.33
C ASP A 102 16.27 -17.11 -19.08
N GLY A 103 17.11 -16.59 -19.99
CA GLY A 103 17.62 -15.22 -19.91
C GLY A 103 16.54 -14.13 -19.94
N ASP A 104 15.35 -14.42 -20.44
CA ASP A 104 14.20 -13.52 -20.51
C ASP A 104 13.26 -13.72 -19.29
N GLY A 105 13.68 -14.56 -18.34
CA GLY A 105 12.91 -14.86 -17.13
C GLY A 105 11.66 -15.71 -17.39
N GLN A 106 11.58 -16.41 -18.52
CA GLN A 106 10.51 -17.35 -18.82
C GLN A 106 10.79 -18.71 -18.20
N CYS A 107 9.73 -19.51 -18.03
CA CYS A 107 9.89 -20.86 -17.50
C CYS A 107 10.64 -21.74 -18.51
N ALA A 108 11.83 -22.18 -18.12
CA ALA A 108 12.56 -23.21 -18.86
C ALA A 108 12.08 -24.61 -18.44
N PRO A 109 12.00 -25.57 -19.37
CA PRO A 109 11.75 -26.95 -19.01
C PRO A 109 12.82 -27.46 -18.04
N VAL A 110 12.40 -28.09 -16.95
CA VAL A 110 13.27 -28.74 -15.97
C VAL A 110 12.98 -30.23 -16.02
N ASP A 111 14.00 -31.00 -16.30
CA ASP A 111 13.94 -32.46 -16.20
C ASP A 111 14.19 -32.84 -14.73
N VAL A 112 13.11 -33.15 -14.02
CA VAL A 112 13.19 -33.58 -12.62
C VAL A 112 13.51 -35.04 -12.56
N THR A 113 14.74 -35.36 -12.17
CA THR A 113 15.16 -36.77 -11.99
C THR A 113 14.53 -37.32 -10.73
N VAL A 114 13.78 -38.42 -10.89
CA VAL A 114 13.15 -39.16 -9.78
C VAL A 114 13.65 -40.60 -9.81
N ASP A 115 14.56 -40.92 -8.91
CA ASP A 115 15.12 -42.27 -8.80
C ASP A 115 14.23 -43.16 -7.93
N GLN A 116 13.91 -44.34 -8.39
CA GLN A 116 13.13 -45.37 -7.66
C GLN A 116 13.98 -46.60 -7.34
N PRO A 117 14.83 -46.57 -6.31
CA PRO A 117 15.78 -47.66 -6.07
C PRO A 117 15.10 -48.95 -5.55
N ASP A 118 13.97 -48.85 -4.86
CA ASP A 118 13.27 -49.97 -4.22
C ASP A 118 11.89 -50.25 -4.81
N GLY A 119 11.45 -49.51 -5.83
CA GLY A 119 10.11 -49.64 -6.43
C GLY A 119 8.94 -49.23 -5.50
N ILE A 120 9.22 -48.74 -4.30
CA ILE A 120 8.24 -48.35 -3.30
C ILE A 120 8.27 -46.85 -3.08
N GLY A 121 9.44 -46.31 -2.73
CA GLY A 121 9.73 -44.91 -2.56
C GLY A 121 10.50 -44.34 -3.73
N ALA A 122 10.89 -43.05 -3.58
CA ALA A 122 11.75 -42.39 -4.56
C ALA A 122 12.74 -41.47 -3.87
N ASN A 123 13.72 -41.02 -4.64
CA ASN A 123 14.69 -40.03 -4.24
C ASN A 123 14.86 -38.98 -5.35
N LEU A 124 14.91 -37.73 -4.96
CA LEU A 124 15.26 -36.58 -5.81
C LEU A 124 16.70 -36.18 -5.52
N PRO A 125 17.67 -36.49 -6.40
CA PRO A 125 19.09 -36.21 -6.15
C PRO A 125 19.39 -34.71 -5.97
N ASP A 126 18.65 -33.85 -6.66
CA ASP A 126 18.87 -32.40 -6.66
C ASP A 126 18.30 -31.69 -5.45
N GLN A 127 17.49 -32.36 -4.61
CA GLN A 127 16.72 -31.74 -3.54
C GLN A 127 17.59 -30.97 -2.53
N GLU A 128 18.76 -31.49 -2.17
CA GLU A 128 19.65 -30.84 -1.22
C GLU A 128 20.15 -29.51 -1.77
N SER A 129 20.53 -29.44 -3.03
CA SER A 129 20.94 -28.19 -3.71
C SER A 129 19.80 -27.19 -3.80
N VAL A 130 18.56 -27.66 -4.05
CA VAL A 130 17.34 -26.85 -4.07
C VAL A 130 17.06 -26.26 -2.68
N VAL A 131 17.20 -27.06 -1.62
CA VAL A 131 17.02 -26.61 -0.23
C VAL A 131 18.04 -25.52 0.11
N LEU A 132 19.32 -25.74 -0.18
CA LEU A 132 20.39 -24.76 0.07
C LEU A 132 20.14 -23.45 -0.70
N HIS A 133 19.75 -23.52 -1.98
CA HIS A 133 19.41 -22.36 -2.79
C HIS A 133 18.27 -21.54 -2.11
N ASN A 134 17.20 -22.20 -1.69
CA ASN A 134 16.05 -21.55 -1.09
C ASN A 134 16.34 -20.96 0.30
N GLN A 135 17.24 -21.55 1.05
CA GLN A 135 17.63 -21.04 2.38
C GLN A 135 18.62 -19.89 2.30
N GLU A 136 19.60 -19.93 1.40
CA GLU A 136 20.73 -19.01 1.36
C GLU A 136 20.56 -17.87 0.36
N ARG A 137 19.94 -18.15 -0.81
CA ARG A 137 19.82 -17.19 -1.91
C ARG A 137 18.50 -16.43 -1.93
N LEU A 138 17.43 -16.99 -1.33
CA LEU A 138 16.12 -16.37 -1.31
C LEU A 138 15.83 -15.74 0.05
N PRO A 139 15.08 -14.61 0.07
CA PRO A 139 14.89 -13.82 1.29
C PRO A 139 13.96 -14.49 2.32
N TRP A 140 13.29 -15.58 1.96
CA TRP A 140 12.30 -16.23 2.84
C TRP A 140 12.88 -17.34 3.71
N GLY A 141 14.09 -17.82 3.45
CA GLY A 141 14.71 -18.92 4.19
C GLY A 141 13.87 -20.21 4.15
N THR A 142 13.22 -20.44 3.01
CA THR A 142 12.27 -21.51 2.78
C THR A 142 12.93 -22.87 2.85
N VAL A 143 12.23 -23.88 3.39
CA VAL A 143 12.66 -25.27 3.45
C VAL A 143 11.73 -26.11 2.60
N PRO A 144 12.08 -26.38 1.32
CA PRO A 144 11.36 -27.35 0.51
C PRO A 144 11.25 -28.71 1.21
N GLY A 145 10.06 -29.33 1.11
CA GLY A 145 9.80 -30.62 1.76
C GLY A 145 9.32 -30.55 3.21
N ALA A 146 9.13 -29.36 3.77
CA ALA A 146 8.68 -29.19 5.16
C ALA A 146 7.30 -29.82 5.44
N LEU A 147 6.38 -29.86 4.46
CA LEU A 147 5.08 -30.51 4.58
C LEU A 147 5.24 -32.02 4.82
N SER A 148 5.98 -32.71 3.97
CA SER A 148 6.18 -34.16 4.04
C SER A 148 6.98 -34.57 5.28
N GLU A 149 7.94 -33.75 5.70
CA GLU A 149 8.68 -33.94 6.96
C GLU A 149 7.74 -33.88 8.18
N SER A 150 6.75 -32.99 8.15
CA SER A 150 5.80 -32.83 9.27
C SER A 150 4.81 -33.97 9.41
N VAL A 151 4.43 -34.66 8.32
CA VAL A 151 3.48 -35.82 8.36
C VAL A 151 4.15 -37.16 8.50
N ARG A 152 5.44 -37.27 8.22
CA ARG A 152 6.29 -38.48 8.32
C ARG A 152 5.95 -39.63 7.36
N CYS A 153 4.82 -39.59 6.66
CA CYS A 153 4.46 -40.52 5.60
C CYS A 153 3.62 -39.81 4.56
N SER A 154 4.14 -39.76 3.32
CA SER A 154 3.47 -39.14 2.17
C SER A 154 3.52 -40.03 0.94
N VAL A 155 2.48 -39.98 0.14
CA VAL A 155 2.40 -40.56 -1.20
C VAL A 155 2.57 -39.44 -2.21
N ALA A 156 3.36 -39.68 -3.25
CA ALA A 156 3.42 -38.84 -4.43
C ALA A 156 3.08 -39.64 -5.68
N VAL A 157 2.20 -39.09 -6.52
CA VAL A 157 1.85 -39.64 -7.82
C VAL A 157 2.20 -38.60 -8.89
N GLY A 158 3.13 -38.96 -9.77
CA GLY A 158 3.66 -38.06 -10.80
C GLY A 158 4.86 -37.20 -10.35
N PRO A 159 5.63 -36.67 -11.32
CA PRO A 159 6.91 -36.00 -11.05
C PRO A 159 6.74 -34.68 -10.27
N GLY A 160 5.71 -33.86 -10.56
CA GLY A 160 5.43 -32.65 -9.82
C GLY A 160 5.06 -32.92 -8.36
N ALA A 161 4.25 -33.96 -8.12
CA ALA A 161 3.92 -34.40 -6.76
C ALA A 161 5.16 -34.91 -6.01
N ALA A 162 6.13 -35.53 -6.69
CA ALA A 162 7.41 -35.94 -6.10
C ALA A 162 8.20 -34.73 -5.60
N VAL A 163 8.25 -33.62 -6.37
CA VAL A 163 8.89 -32.36 -5.96
C VAL A 163 8.24 -31.80 -4.67
N ALA A 164 6.90 -31.80 -4.60
CA ALA A 164 6.20 -31.33 -3.41
C ALA A 164 6.36 -32.24 -2.19
N ALA A 165 6.44 -33.57 -2.42
CA ALA A 165 6.53 -34.58 -1.39
C ALA A 165 7.96 -34.90 -0.95
N ALA A 166 8.98 -34.53 -1.71
CA ALA A 166 10.37 -34.77 -1.36
C ALA A 166 10.74 -34.10 -0.05
N ARG A 167 11.19 -34.88 0.93
CA ARG A 167 11.74 -34.33 2.17
C ARG A 167 13.01 -33.51 1.90
N PRO A 168 13.49 -32.70 2.84
CA PRO A 168 14.68 -31.88 2.62
C PRO A 168 15.91 -32.62 2.11
N PHE A 169 16.00 -33.94 2.34
CA PHE A 169 17.09 -34.81 1.88
C PHE A 169 16.74 -35.59 0.61
N GLY A 170 15.69 -35.22 -0.11
CA GLY A 170 15.30 -35.82 -1.39
C GLY A 170 14.40 -37.06 -1.31
N ARG A 171 14.19 -37.65 -0.14
CA ARG A 171 13.38 -38.87 -0.01
C ARG A 171 11.88 -38.59 -0.15
N VAL A 172 11.21 -39.42 -0.96
CA VAL A 172 9.76 -39.56 -1.08
C VAL A 172 9.36 -40.96 -0.53
N ASP A 173 8.42 -41.01 0.42
CA ASP A 173 8.16 -42.26 1.16
C ASP A 173 7.45 -43.30 0.31
N ARG A 174 6.47 -42.90 -0.51
CA ARG A 174 5.76 -43.73 -1.49
C ARG A 174 5.64 -42.96 -2.80
N TYR A 175 6.00 -43.58 -3.90
CA TYR A 175 5.97 -42.94 -5.21
C TYR A 175 5.41 -43.87 -6.29
N ALA A 176 4.59 -43.28 -7.16
CA ALA A 176 4.19 -43.91 -8.42
C ALA A 176 4.34 -42.86 -9.55
N PRO A 177 4.94 -43.20 -10.70
CA PRO A 177 5.11 -42.26 -11.81
C PRO A 177 3.79 -41.83 -12.44
N THR A 178 2.75 -42.66 -12.36
CA THR A 178 1.39 -42.41 -12.83
C THR A 178 0.40 -43.02 -11.84
N LEU A 179 -0.87 -42.57 -11.89
CA LEU A 179 -1.92 -43.10 -11.03
C LEU A 179 -2.18 -44.60 -11.44
N PRO A 180 -2.04 -45.56 -10.50
CA PRO A 180 -2.29 -46.96 -10.80
C PRO A 180 -3.77 -47.24 -11.12
N GLU A 181 -4.08 -48.36 -11.77
CA GLU A 181 -5.46 -48.73 -12.11
C GLU A 181 -6.33 -48.85 -10.87
N GLU A 182 -5.80 -49.38 -9.77
CA GLU A 182 -6.44 -49.46 -8.45
C GLU A 182 -5.72 -48.54 -7.45
N PRO A 183 -6.08 -47.24 -7.37
CA PRO A 183 -5.34 -46.26 -6.57
C PRO A 183 -5.60 -46.37 -5.06
N ALA A 184 -6.66 -47.07 -4.61
CA ALA A 184 -7.07 -47.12 -3.21
C ALA A 184 -5.98 -47.65 -2.27
N GLY A 185 -5.25 -48.70 -2.66
CA GLY A 185 -4.15 -49.23 -1.86
C GLY A 185 -2.99 -48.25 -1.69
N LEU A 186 -2.66 -47.50 -2.74
CA LEU A 186 -1.61 -46.49 -2.71
C LEU A 186 -2.03 -45.25 -1.89
N LEU A 187 -3.20 -44.68 -2.20
CA LEU A 187 -3.70 -43.46 -1.54
C LEU A 187 -3.99 -43.65 -0.04
N GLY A 188 -4.34 -44.91 0.35
CA GLY A 188 -4.56 -45.26 1.77
C GLY A 188 -3.27 -45.63 2.54
N SER A 189 -2.12 -45.72 1.88
CA SER A 189 -0.87 -46.16 2.53
C SER A 189 -0.23 -45.11 3.45
N CYS A 190 -0.51 -43.81 3.25
CA CYS A 190 -0.08 -42.70 4.10
C CYS A 190 -1.23 -41.72 4.35
N VAL A 191 -1.11 -40.91 5.39
CA VAL A 191 -2.13 -39.90 5.75
C VAL A 191 -2.21 -38.73 4.79
N LEU A 192 -1.13 -38.46 4.04
CA LEU A 192 -1.04 -37.42 3.02
C LEU A 192 -0.73 -38.05 1.66
N SER A 193 -1.57 -37.75 0.66
CA SER A 193 -1.32 -38.06 -0.74
C SER A 193 -1.24 -36.78 -1.55
N ILE A 194 -0.21 -36.64 -2.40
CA ILE A 194 -0.04 -35.54 -3.35
C ILE A 194 -0.10 -36.17 -4.74
N VAL A 195 -0.98 -35.67 -5.60
CA VAL A 195 -1.24 -36.23 -6.93
C VAL A 195 -1.09 -35.13 -7.98
N ASP A 196 -0.22 -35.36 -8.95
CA ASP A 196 -0.03 -34.52 -10.12
C ASP A 196 -0.83 -35.13 -11.29
N LEU A 197 -1.86 -34.40 -11.73
CA LEU A 197 -2.71 -34.76 -12.86
C LEU A 197 -2.29 -34.09 -14.18
N GLY A 198 -1.06 -33.60 -14.25
CA GLY A 198 -0.50 -33.00 -15.45
C GLY A 198 -0.76 -31.52 -15.59
N THR A 199 -0.82 -31.06 -16.84
CA THR A 199 -0.75 -29.63 -17.17
C THR A 199 -1.86 -29.25 -18.15
N VAL A 200 -2.57 -28.18 -17.85
CA VAL A 200 -3.51 -27.48 -18.74
C VAL A 200 -2.80 -26.23 -19.26
N ALA A 201 -2.29 -26.30 -20.49
CA ALA A 201 -1.51 -25.25 -21.13
C ALA A 201 -1.99 -24.97 -22.55
N GLY A 202 -1.50 -23.86 -23.14
CA GLY A 202 -1.78 -23.42 -24.50
C GLY A 202 -2.85 -22.34 -24.58
N GLU A 203 -2.74 -21.49 -25.61
CA GLU A 203 -3.71 -20.42 -25.89
C GLU A 203 -4.95 -20.92 -26.61
N ASP A 204 -4.85 -22.08 -27.28
CA ASP A 204 -5.97 -22.69 -27.99
C ASP A 204 -6.99 -23.28 -26.99
N PRO A 205 -8.23 -22.78 -26.96
CA PRO A 205 -9.27 -23.25 -26.06
C PRO A 205 -9.58 -24.76 -26.23
N ALA A 206 -9.44 -25.31 -27.43
CA ALA A 206 -9.70 -26.74 -27.66
C ALA A 206 -8.60 -27.63 -27.05
N VAL A 207 -7.34 -27.20 -27.12
CA VAL A 207 -6.21 -27.90 -26.50
C VAL A 207 -6.35 -27.87 -24.99
N ARG A 208 -6.66 -26.71 -24.42
CA ARG A 208 -6.90 -26.55 -22.99
C ARG A 208 -8.05 -27.44 -22.49
N ALA A 209 -9.17 -27.41 -23.22
CA ALA A 209 -10.34 -28.19 -22.86
C ALA A 209 -10.04 -29.70 -22.86
N ALA A 210 -9.31 -30.21 -23.85
CA ALA A 210 -8.91 -31.61 -23.89
C ALA A 210 -7.97 -32.01 -22.74
N ALA A 211 -7.04 -31.13 -22.37
CA ALA A 211 -6.17 -31.34 -21.23
C ALA A 211 -6.95 -31.32 -19.90
N ALA A 212 -7.90 -30.39 -19.74
CA ALA A 212 -8.77 -30.33 -18.57
C ALA A 212 -9.67 -31.56 -18.46
N GLU A 213 -10.23 -32.04 -19.57
CA GLU A 213 -11.04 -33.28 -19.63
C GLU A 213 -10.22 -34.51 -19.20
N SER A 214 -8.98 -34.62 -19.67
CA SER A 214 -8.05 -35.67 -19.26
C SER A 214 -7.76 -35.62 -17.75
N ALA A 215 -7.48 -34.42 -17.21
CA ALA A 215 -7.26 -34.24 -15.78
C ALA A 215 -8.51 -34.57 -14.95
N ASP A 216 -9.71 -34.26 -15.44
CA ASP A 216 -11.00 -34.58 -14.78
C ASP A 216 -11.26 -36.08 -14.73
N ALA A 217 -10.93 -36.80 -15.78
CA ALA A 217 -11.02 -38.27 -15.83
C ALA A 217 -10.10 -38.94 -14.79
N GLU A 218 -8.85 -38.46 -14.67
CA GLU A 218 -7.93 -38.93 -13.63
C GLU A 218 -8.39 -38.51 -12.22
N LEU A 219 -8.95 -37.30 -12.06
CA LEU A 219 -9.55 -36.85 -10.80
C LEU A 219 -10.69 -37.79 -10.36
N ALA A 220 -11.53 -38.28 -11.29
CA ALA A 220 -12.56 -39.24 -11.01
C ALA A 220 -11.99 -40.55 -10.42
N ARG A 221 -10.85 -41.03 -10.93
CA ARG A 221 -10.15 -42.22 -10.42
C ARG A 221 -9.57 -41.96 -9.03
N VAL A 222 -8.98 -40.79 -8.78
CA VAL A 222 -8.49 -40.40 -7.45
C VAL A 222 -9.65 -40.40 -6.43
N LEU A 223 -10.80 -39.79 -6.80
CA LEU A 223 -11.96 -39.75 -5.91
C LEU A 223 -12.57 -41.14 -5.64
N ALA A 224 -12.54 -42.03 -6.62
CA ALA A 224 -13.01 -43.40 -6.43
C ALA A 224 -12.10 -44.21 -5.49
N GLY A 225 -10.78 -43.96 -5.53
CA GLY A 225 -9.80 -44.65 -4.69
C GLY A 225 -9.43 -43.95 -3.39
N ARG A 226 -10.02 -42.79 -3.08
CA ARG A 226 -9.70 -42.03 -1.86
C ARG A 226 -10.10 -42.79 -0.60
N PRO A 227 -9.30 -42.70 0.49
CA PRO A 227 -9.68 -43.26 1.78
C PRO A 227 -10.95 -42.57 2.35
N PRO A 228 -11.73 -43.28 3.19
CA PRO A 228 -12.87 -42.66 3.86
C PRO A 228 -12.43 -41.53 4.80
N ARG A 229 -13.31 -40.56 5.01
CA ARG A 229 -13.03 -39.36 5.82
C ARG A 229 -11.79 -38.54 5.37
N SER A 230 -11.56 -38.52 4.06
CA SER A 230 -10.48 -37.72 3.46
C SER A 230 -10.95 -36.30 3.12
N LEU A 231 -10.10 -35.31 3.37
CA LEU A 231 -10.18 -34.00 2.75
C LEU A 231 -9.46 -34.05 1.38
N VAL A 232 -10.17 -33.74 0.31
CA VAL A 232 -9.62 -33.58 -1.03
C VAL A 232 -9.50 -32.11 -1.36
N ILE A 233 -8.31 -31.67 -1.75
CA ILE A 233 -8.06 -30.29 -2.22
C ILE A 233 -7.56 -30.38 -3.65
N VAL A 234 -8.31 -29.80 -4.59
CA VAL A 234 -7.90 -29.66 -6.00
C VAL A 234 -7.43 -28.25 -6.25
N ALA A 235 -6.25 -28.07 -6.81
CA ALA A 235 -5.61 -26.78 -7.00
C ALA A 235 -4.92 -26.66 -8.35
N GLY A 236 -5.08 -25.50 -9.02
CA GLY A 236 -4.20 -25.11 -10.12
C GLY A 236 -2.88 -24.58 -9.53
N VAL A 237 -1.82 -25.40 -9.55
CA VAL A 237 -0.63 -25.17 -8.72
C VAL A 237 0.40 -24.18 -9.29
N SER A 238 0.27 -23.79 -10.57
CA SER A 238 1.24 -22.91 -11.24
C SER A 238 0.66 -22.20 -12.45
N ASP A 239 1.36 -21.17 -12.90
CA ASP A 239 1.18 -20.64 -14.25
C ASP A 239 1.82 -21.63 -15.27
N THR A 240 1.30 -21.61 -16.50
CA THR A 240 1.88 -22.32 -17.64
C THR A 240 2.27 -21.36 -18.76
N GLU A 241 1.78 -20.13 -18.66
CA GLU A 241 1.93 -19.09 -19.67
C GLU A 241 2.08 -17.70 -19.03
N ARG A 242 2.45 -16.68 -19.81
CA ARG A 242 2.36 -15.28 -19.46
C ARG A 242 1.15 -14.64 -20.13
N PRO A 243 0.46 -13.74 -19.45
CA PRO A 243 0.67 -13.27 -18.05
C PRO A 243 0.16 -14.27 -17.01
N SER A 244 0.67 -14.17 -15.76
CA SER A 244 0.14 -14.95 -14.62
C SER A 244 -1.37 -14.73 -14.44
N ARG A 245 -2.08 -15.78 -14.01
CA ARG A 245 -3.52 -15.82 -13.83
C ARG A 245 -3.91 -16.32 -12.43
N LEU A 246 -5.17 -16.14 -12.04
CA LEU A 246 -5.73 -16.82 -10.87
C LEU A 246 -6.19 -18.22 -11.27
N HIS A 247 -6.01 -19.14 -10.34
CA HIS A 247 -6.23 -20.57 -10.58
C HIS A 247 -7.38 -21.12 -9.73
N VAL A 248 -7.78 -22.35 -10.01
CA VAL A 248 -8.81 -23.08 -9.27
C VAL A 248 -8.32 -23.47 -7.90
N ALA A 249 -9.16 -23.34 -6.88
CA ALA A 249 -9.03 -24.03 -5.61
C ALA A 249 -10.40 -24.58 -5.23
N VAL A 250 -10.48 -25.88 -4.95
CA VAL A 250 -11.68 -26.56 -4.47
C VAL A 250 -11.26 -27.48 -3.31
N ALA A 251 -11.99 -27.40 -2.18
CA ALA A 251 -11.78 -28.30 -1.06
C ALA A 251 -13.10 -29.00 -0.72
N HIS A 252 -13.08 -30.34 -0.58
CA HIS A 252 -14.24 -31.15 -0.25
C HIS A 252 -13.88 -32.26 0.73
N GLY A 253 -14.68 -32.41 1.76
CA GLY A 253 -14.49 -33.39 2.81
C GLY A 253 -15.17 -32.96 4.10
N PRO A 254 -14.92 -33.64 5.23
CA PRO A 254 -15.54 -33.29 6.49
C PRO A 254 -15.32 -31.84 6.89
N GLY A 255 -16.38 -31.04 6.94
CA GLY A 255 -16.37 -29.61 7.26
C GLY A 255 -15.96 -28.68 6.12
N TRP A 256 -15.86 -29.18 4.90
CA TRP A 256 -15.57 -28.43 3.67
C TRP A 256 -16.74 -28.59 2.69
N GLU A 257 -17.91 -28.33 3.19
CA GLU A 257 -19.16 -28.39 2.43
C GLU A 257 -19.33 -27.13 1.59
N GLU A 258 -20.46 -26.96 0.97
CA GLU A 258 -20.76 -25.83 0.11
C GLU A 258 -20.43 -24.48 0.77
N GLY A 259 -19.39 -23.79 0.24
CA GLY A 259 -18.91 -22.54 0.82
C GLY A 259 -17.86 -21.84 -0.03
N TRP A 260 -17.33 -20.76 0.52
CA TRP A 260 -16.17 -20.05 0.00
C TRP A 260 -14.92 -20.43 0.78
N LEU A 261 -13.80 -20.58 0.08
CA LEU A 261 -12.49 -20.70 0.70
C LEU A 261 -11.99 -19.32 1.16
N THR A 262 -11.39 -19.28 2.33
CA THR A 262 -10.68 -18.11 2.85
C THR A 262 -9.50 -18.57 3.69
N SER A 263 -8.55 -17.66 3.94
CA SER A 263 -7.45 -17.90 4.87
C SER A 263 -7.05 -16.61 5.57
N PRO A 264 -6.44 -16.67 6.77
CA PRO A 264 -5.91 -15.47 7.43
C PRO A 264 -4.74 -14.80 6.69
N SER A 265 -4.18 -15.45 5.66
CA SER A 265 -3.14 -14.85 4.81
C SER A 265 -3.72 -13.91 3.77
N THR A 266 -4.97 -14.12 3.36
CA THR A 266 -5.70 -13.26 2.43
C THR A 266 -6.67 -12.33 3.15
N ASP A 267 -7.24 -12.78 4.27
CA ASP A 267 -8.33 -12.10 5.01
C ASP A 267 -9.47 -11.69 4.06
N ARG A 268 -9.70 -12.54 3.03
CA ARG A 268 -10.70 -12.29 2.00
C ARG A 268 -11.40 -13.55 1.55
N ARG A 269 -12.73 -13.52 1.59
CA ARG A 269 -13.59 -14.59 1.11
C ARG A 269 -13.35 -14.85 -0.38
N GLY A 270 -13.24 -16.12 -0.77
CA GLY A 270 -13.05 -16.55 -2.15
C GLY A 270 -11.61 -16.46 -2.65
N TYR A 271 -10.62 -16.14 -1.78
CA TYR A 271 -9.21 -16.05 -2.18
C TYR A 271 -8.30 -16.87 -1.27
N LEU A 272 -7.39 -17.61 -1.88
CA LEU A 272 -6.30 -18.35 -1.23
C LEU A 272 -4.96 -18.05 -1.91
N GLN A 273 -3.88 -18.33 -1.19
CA GLN A 273 -2.54 -18.43 -1.75
C GLN A 273 -2.09 -19.89 -1.80
N LEU A 274 -1.26 -20.25 -2.79
CA LEU A 274 -0.69 -21.58 -2.91
C LEU A 274 0.03 -22.04 -1.63
N ILE A 275 0.70 -21.12 -0.95
CA ILE A 275 1.38 -21.38 0.33
C ILE A 275 0.42 -21.75 1.48
N ASP A 276 -0.88 -21.54 1.33
CA ASP A 276 -1.90 -21.86 2.35
C ASP A 276 -2.27 -23.34 2.33
N LEU A 277 -1.99 -24.06 1.25
CA LEU A 277 -2.43 -25.45 1.08
C LEU A 277 -1.69 -26.41 2.03
N ALA A 278 -0.38 -26.24 2.21
CA ALA A 278 0.41 -27.06 3.14
C ALA A 278 -0.06 -26.90 4.61
N PRO A 279 -0.18 -25.70 5.17
CA PRO A 279 -0.72 -25.55 6.52
C PRO A 279 -2.17 -25.99 6.64
N THR A 280 -2.98 -25.89 5.59
CA THR A 280 -4.35 -26.44 5.55
C THR A 280 -4.36 -27.94 5.70
N ALA A 281 -3.48 -28.64 4.95
CA ALA A 281 -3.34 -30.10 5.05
C ALA A 281 -2.91 -30.54 6.47
N LEU A 282 -1.92 -29.85 7.06
CA LEU A 282 -1.47 -30.16 8.43
C LEU A 282 -2.58 -29.91 9.48
N ALA A 283 -3.31 -28.80 9.36
CA ALA A 283 -4.41 -28.46 10.26
C ALA A 283 -5.55 -29.50 10.16
N ALA A 284 -5.92 -29.94 8.95
CA ALA A 284 -6.93 -30.96 8.73
C ALA A 284 -6.53 -32.32 9.32
N LEU A 285 -5.24 -32.67 9.27
CA LEU A 285 -4.68 -33.88 9.87
C LEU A 285 -4.41 -33.74 11.39
N GLY A 286 -4.69 -32.59 12.00
CA GLY A 286 -4.37 -32.34 13.40
C GLY A 286 -2.87 -32.40 13.72
N ARG A 287 -2.01 -32.14 12.73
CA ARG A 287 -0.55 -32.14 12.89
C ARG A 287 -0.08 -30.76 13.32
N PRO A 288 0.96 -30.69 14.19
CA PRO A 288 1.56 -29.40 14.57
C PRO A 288 2.23 -28.74 13.36
N MET A 289 2.18 -27.39 13.31
CA MET A 289 2.97 -26.62 12.35
C MET A 289 4.45 -26.79 12.68
N PRO A 290 5.34 -26.85 11.65
CA PRO A 290 6.78 -26.94 11.89
C PRO A 290 7.31 -25.68 12.58
N ASP A 291 8.40 -25.82 13.35
CA ASP A 291 9.05 -24.72 14.06
C ASP A 291 9.58 -23.64 13.07
N ARG A 292 9.97 -24.03 11.85
CA ARG A 292 10.30 -23.10 10.78
C ARG A 292 9.01 -22.62 10.13
N PRO A 293 8.77 -21.30 10.11
CA PRO A 293 7.44 -20.77 9.82
C PRO A 293 7.06 -21.01 8.35
N PHE A 294 5.94 -21.67 8.15
CA PHE A 294 5.17 -21.50 6.94
C PHE A 294 4.72 -20.03 6.83
N LEU A 295 4.82 -19.46 5.65
CA LEU A 295 4.26 -18.12 5.37
C LEU A 295 2.75 -18.20 5.22
N GLY A 296 2.26 -19.30 4.63
CA GLY A 296 0.85 -19.60 4.48
C GLY A 296 0.15 -19.87 5.82
N ARG A 297 -1.17 -19.85 5.78
CA ARG A 297 -2.05 -20.12 6.93
C ARG A 297 -3.11 -21.14 6.55
N PRO A 298 -3.63 -21.91 7.52
CA PRO A 298 -4.70 -22.85 7.24
C PRO A 298 -5.89 -22.12 6.64
N ALA A 299 -6.43 -22.66 5.55
CA ALA A 299 -7.67 -22.21 4.97
C ALA A 299 -8.87 -22.70 5.79
N GLU A 300 -10.00 -22.04 5.57
CA GLU A 300 -11.29 -22.33 6.20
C GLU A 300 -12.41 -22.20 5.17
N SER A 301 -13.51 -22.94 5.41
CA SER A 301 -14.76 -22.78 4.66
C SER A 301 -15.64 -21.74 5.34
N VAL A 302 -16.16 -20.77 4.58
CA VAL A 302 -17.13 -19.79 5.05
C VAL A 302 -18.38 -19.82 4.19
N GLY A 303 -19.54 -19.61 4.79
CA GLY A 303 -20.83 -19.62 4.11
C GLY A 303 -21.03 -18.47 3.10
N ASP A 304 -22.30 -18.27 2.74
CA ASP A 304 -22.79 -17.22 1.83
C ASP A 304 -22.38 -17.39 0.36
N ARG A 305 -22.07 -18.61 -0.09
CA ARG A 305 -21.91 -18.92 -1.51
C ARG A 305 -23.28 -18.96 -2.20
N PRO A 306 -23.44 -18.43 -3.44
CA PRO A 306 -24.66 -18.64 -4.21
C PRO A 306 -24.98 -20.12 -4.39
N ALA A 307 -26.26 -20.50 -4.21
CA ALA A 307 -26.70 -21.89 -4.40
C ALA A 307 -26.59 -22.34 -5.87
N ASP A 308 -26.72 -21.40 -6.82
CA ASP A 308 -26.42 -21.67 -8.23
C ASP A 308 -24.88 -21.71 -8.43
N LEU A 309 -24.38 -22.90 -8.78
CA LEU A 309 -22.95 -23.11 -8.99
C LEU A 309 -22.40 -22.28 -10.16
N SER A 310 -23.17 -22.09 -11.22
CA SER A 310 -22.75 -21.27 -12.37
C SER A 310 -22.48 -19.83 -11.94
N ALA A 311 -23.35 -19.26 -11.11
CA ALA A 311 -23.16 -17.94 -10.52
C ALA A 311 -21.97 -17.91 -9.54
N ALA A 312 -21.77 -18.97 -8.77
CA ALA A 312 -20.66 -19.09 -7.84
C ALA A 312 -19.30 -19.16 -8.57
N ILE A 313 -19.18 -19.94 -9.64
CA ILE A 313 -17.96 -20.04 -10.47
C ILE A 313 -17.68 -18.76 -11.26
N ALA A 314 -18.74 -18.03 -11.65
CA ALA A 314 -18.57 -16.77 -12.37
C ALA A 314 -17.81 -15.71 -11.55
N GLU A 315 -17.90 -15.72 -10.21
CA GLU A 315 -17.20 -14.76 -9.35
C GLU A 315 -15.67 -14.91 -9.42
N PRO A 316 -15.06 -16.10 -9.18
CA PRO A 316 -13.62 -16.28 -9.30
C PRO A 316 -13.10 -16.19 -10.75
N ALA A 317 -13.88 -16.60 -11.75
CA ALA A 317 -13.53 -16.43 -13.16
C ALA A 317 -13.51 -14.95 -13.57
N ASP A 318 -14.44 -14.15 -13.05
CA ASP A 318 -14.47 -12.70 -13.28
C ASP A 318 -13.33 -11.98 -12.55
N ALA A 319 -13.01 -12.40 -11.33
CA ALA A 319 -11.86 -11.88 -10.59
C ALA A 319 -10.52 -12.10 -11.31
N ASP A 320 -10.36 -13.24 -12.01
CA ASP A 320 -9.17 -13.49 -12.82
C ASP A 320 -9.11 -12.56 -14.04
N ARG A 321 -10.24 -12.32 -14.72
CA ARG A 321 -10.32 -11.36 -15.85
C ARG A 321 -10.05 -9.94 -15.39
N GLU A 322 -10.59 -9.54 -14.24
CA GLU A 322 -10.34 -8.23 -13.63
C GLU A 322 -8.86 -8.03 -13.33
N ALA A 323 -8.22 -9.01 -12.67
CA ALA A 323 -6.80 -8.96 -12.33
C ALA A 323 -5.89 -8.92 -13.57
N ALA A 324 -6.24 -9.65 -14.64
CA ALA A 324 -5.53 -9.62 -15.91
C ALA A 324 -5.67 -8.24 -16.60
N ALA A 325 -6.88 -7.69 -16.67
CA ALA A 325 -7.16 -6.38 -17.26
C ALA A 325 -6.48 -5.24 -16.46
N GLN A 326 -6.49 -5.32 -15.13
CA GLN A 326 -5.80 -4.38 -14.26
C GLN A 326 -4.31 -4.28 -14.60
N ARG A 327 -3.64 -5.41 -14.78
CA ARG A 327 -2.20 -5.45 -15.11
C ARG A 327 -1.91 -4.77 -16.44
N GLU A 328 -2.77 -4.94 -17.45
CA GLU A 328 -2.61 -4.32 -18.76
C GLU A 328 -2.75 -2.79 -18.69
N VAL A 329 -3.68 -2.29 -17.89
CA VAL A 329 -4.06 -0.87 -17.84
C VAL A 329 -3.22 -0.06 -16.86
N ALA A 330 -2.82 -0.64 -15.72
CA ALA A 330 -2.22 0.11 -14.61
C ALA A 330 -0.94 0.87 -15.00
N GLY A 331 -0.03 0.24 -15.74
CA GLY A 331 1.21 0.87 -16.18
C GLY A 331 0.96 2.12 -17.03
N GLY A 332 0.09 2.00 -18.03
CA GLY A 332 -0.32 3.11 -18.92
C GLY A 332 -0.99 4.26 -18.16
N PHE A 333 -1.87 3.94 -17.22
CA PHE A 333 -2.55 4.94 -16.37
C PHE A 333 -1.55 5.78 -15.55
N PHE A 334 -0.62 5.13 -14.84
CA PHE A 334 0.35 5.86 -14.01
C PHE A 334 1.37 6.67 -14.83
N VAL A 335 1.78 6.17 -15.99
CA VAL A 335 2.64 6.94 -16.91
C VAL A 335 1.91 8.19 -17.40
N LEU A 336 0.66 8.05 -17.87
CA LEU A 336 -0.15 9.18 -18.31
C LEU A 336 -0.36 10.20 -17.20
N LEU A 337 -0.69 9.72 -15.99
CA LEU A 337 -0.86 10.56 -14.79
C LEU A 337 0.41 11.37 -14.50
N ALA A 338 1.58 10.72 -14.49
CA ALA A 338 2.85 11.37 -14.23
C ALA A 338 3.17 12.43 -15.28
N VAL A 339 3.02 12.09 -16.57
CA VAL A 339 3.27 13.03 -17.68
C VAL A 339 2.36 14.26 -17.59
N VAL A 340 1.06 14.05 -17.40
CA VAL A 340 0.09 15.14 -17.30
C VAL A 340 0.39 16.04 -16.10
N GLN A 341 0.67 15.46 -14.94
CA GLN A 341 0.95 16.26 -13.73
C GLN A 341 2.25 17.03 -13.82
N VAL A 342 3.32 16.45 -14.37
CA VAL A 342 4.58 17.16 -14.60
C VAL A 342 4.38 18.27 -15.62
N ALA A 343 3.69 18.01 -16.73
CA ALA A 343 3.39 19.04 -17.72
C ALA A 343 2.59 20.22 -17.13
N LEU A 344 1.58 19.94 -16.30
CA LEU A 344 0.83 20.95 -15.59
C LEU A 344 1.69 21.73 -14.59
N ALA A 345 2.55 21.07 -13.82
CA ALA A 345 3.46 21.71 -12.89
C ALA A 345 4.40 22.68 -13.62
N VAL A 346 4.96 22.25 -14.76
CA VAL A 346 5.81 23.09 -15.63
C VAL A 346 5.02 24.27 -16.21
N ALA A 347 3.78 24.04 -16.70
CA ALA A 347 2.92 25.08 -17.27
C ALA A 347 2.50 26.15 -16.24
N VAL A 348 2.33 25.77 -14.97
CA VAL A 348 1.98 26.69 -13.87
C VAL A 348 3.16 27.54 -13.42
N LEU A 349 4.38 27.06 -13.58
CA LEU A 349 5.60 27.74 -13.13
C LEU A 349 5.75 29.21 -13.61
N PRO A 350 5.57 29.51 -14.92
CA PRO A 350 5.63 30.87 -15.41
C PRO A 350 4.50 31.74 -14.87
N LEU A 351 3.32 31.18 -14.59
CA LEU A 351 2.22 31.92 -13.98
C LEU A 351 2.54 32.32 -12.54
N LEU A 352 3.14 31.45 -11.76
CA LEU A 352 3.62 31.74 -10.40
C LEU A 352 4.79 32.73 -10.40
N ARG A 353 5.66 32.69 -11.42
CA ARG A 353 6.80 33.64 -11.57
C ARG A 353 6.37 35.03 -12.04
N ARG A 354 5.38 35.15 -12.93
CA ARG A 354 4.87 36.43 -13.44
C ARG A 354 4.31 37.29 -12.33
N ALA A 355 3.66 36.73 -11.34
CA ALA A 355 3.13 37.46 -10.18
C ALA A 355 4.21 38.17 -9.34
N ARG A 356 5.50 37.84 -9.51
CA ARG A 356 6.63 38.54 -8.88
C ARG A 356 7.00 39.86 -9.55
N ARG A 357 6.68 40.06 -10.84
CA ARG A 357 7.16 41.19 -11.67
C ARG A 357 6.18 42.37 -11.75
N HIS A 358 5.11 42.39 -10.94
CA HIS A 358 4.05 43.39 -11.02
C HIS A 358 4.29 44.59 -10.10
N ALA A 359 5.48 45.17 -10.08
CA ALA A 359 5.79 46.33 -9.25
C ALA A 359 6.22 47.60 -10.04
N GLY A 360 5.76 47.77 -11.30
CA GLY A 360 6.09 48.94 -12.08
C GLY A 360 5.10 49.26 -13.20
N PRO A 361 5.09 50.49 -13.75
CA PRO A 361 4.16 50.93 -14.80
C PRO A 361 4.32 50.14 -16.12
N TYR A 362 5.39 49.39 -16.30
CA TYR A 362 5.68 48.52 -17.44
C TYR A 362 5.57 47.02 -17.11
N GLY A 363 4.75 46.65 -16.15
CA GLY A 363 4.54 45.25 -15.76
C GLY A 363 4.01 44.39 -16.91
N PRO A 364 4.23 43.03 -16.86
CA PRO A 364 3.77 42.12 -17.91
C PRO A 364 2.24 42.15 -18.02
N LYS A 365 1.74 41.99 -19.25
CA LYS A 365 0.30 41.98 -19.57
C LYS A 365 -0.45 40.99 -18.65
N PRO A 366 -1.65 41.33 -18.16
CA PRO A 366 -2.45 40.41 -17.33
C PRO A 366 -2.72 39.12 -18.09
N VAL A 367 -2.62 37.99 -17.40
CA VAL A 367 -2.97 36.67 -17.98
C VAL A 367 -4.49 36.65 -18.24
N PRO A 368 -4.94 36.21 -19.42
CA PRO A 368 -6.36 36.09 -19.69
C PRO A 368 -7.07 35.25 -18.63
N ARG A 369 -8.22 35.69 -18.14
CA ARG A 369 -8.99 34.97 -17.11
C ARG A 369 -9.34 33.55 -17.53
N ALA A 370 -9.56 33.31 -18.84
CA ALA A 370 -9.81 32.00 -19.39
C ALA A 370 -8.64 31.02 -19.15
N VAL A 371 -7.39 31.46 -19.33
CA VAL A 371 -6.19 30.63 -19.08
C VAL A 371 -6.08 30.24 -17.61
N VAL A 372 -6.30 31.20 -16.70
CA VAL A 372 -6.28 30.91 -15.25
C VAL A 372 -7.39 29.92 -14.89
N ALA A 373 -8.61 30.12 -15.39
CA ALA A 373 -9.73 29.24 -15.13
C ALA A 373 -9.50 27.82 -15.70
N THR A 374 -8.91 27.69 -16.89
CA THR A 374 -8.54 26.39 -17.47
C THR A 374 -7.49 25.68 -16.62
N VAL A 375 -6.44 26.38 -16.22
CA VAL A 375 -5.39 25.81 -15.36
C VAL A 375 -5.96 25.37 -14.02
N GLU A 376 -6.85 26.15 -13.41
CA GLU A 376 -7.54 25.76 -12.16
C GLU A 376 -8.33 24.47 -12.33
N VAL A 377 -9.08 24.32 -13.42
CA VAL A 377 -9.85 23.10 -13.71
C VAL A 377 -8.93 21.91 -13.88
N LEU A 378 -7.85 22.07 -14.65
CA LEU A 378 -6.89 21.01 -14.90
C LEU A 378 -6.14 20.58 -13.61
N LEU A 379 -5.82 21.52 -12.73
CA LEU A 379 -5.19 21.19 -11.42
C LEU A 379 -6.16 20.45 -10.49
N VAL A 380 -7.45 20.82 -10.48
CA VAL A 380 -8.48 20.08 -9.74
C VAL A 380 -8.64 18.68 -10.31
N ALA A 381 -8.75 18.56 -11.63
CA ALA A 381 -8.86 17.27 -12.30
C ALA A 381 -7.62 16.39 -12.03
N ALA A 382 -6.41 16.96 -12.11
CA ALA A 382 -5.18 16.22 -11.84
C ALA A 382 -5.14 15.64 -10.41
N ALA A 383 -5.61 16.39 -9.41
CA ALA A 383 -5.67 15.93 -8.02
C ALA A 383 -6.76 14.88 -7.78
N LEU A 384 -7.83 14.88 -8.59
CA LEU A 384 -8.95 13.93 -8.51
C LEU A 384 -8.74 12.69 -9.38
N ALA A 385 -7.67 12.60 -10.18
CA ALA A 385 -7.48 11.51 -11.13
C ALA A 385 -7.43 10.12 -10.45
N ILE A 386 -6.66 9.97 -9.35
CA ILE A 386 -6.57 8.71 -8.62
C ILE A 386 -7.90 8.36 -7.92
N PRO A 387 -8.57 9.24 -7.15
CA PRO A 387 -9.85 8.90 -6.56
C PRO A 387 -10.97 8.66 -7.60
N ALA A 388 -10.93 9.31 -8.77
CA ALA A 388 -11.87 9.01 -9.86
C ALA A 388 -11.63 7.62 -10.47
N ALA A 389 -10.37 7.24 -10.65
CA ALA A 389 -9.98 5.90 -11.08
C ALA A 389 -10.38 4.83 -10.05
N LEU A 390 -10.23 5.10 -8.74
CA LEU A 390 -10.69 4.18 -7.69
C LEU A 390 -12.22 3.97 -7.77
N VAL A 391 -13.00 5.03 -7.94
CA VAL A 391 -14.46 4.92 -8.05
C VAL A 391 -14.87 4.22 -9.35
N ALA A 392 -14.05 4.28 -10.42
CA ALA A 392 -14.31 3.57 -11.69
C ALA A 392 -14.32 2.05 -11.49
N GLU A 393 -13.61 1.53 -10.50
CA GLU A 393 -13.61 0.09 -10.18
C GLU A 393 -14.97 -0.43 -9.67
N ALA A 394 -15.90 0.44 -9.32
CA ALA A 394 -17.25 0.04 -8.95
C ALA A 394 -18.07 -0.50 -10.15
N ALA A 395 -17.60 -0.32 -11.38
CA ALA A 395 -18.25 -0.80 -12.60
C ALA A 395 -17.37 -1.86 -13.28
N PRO A 396 -17.95 -2.93 -13.85
CA PRO A 396 -17.20 -4.04 -14.44
C PRO A 396 -16.62 -3.66 -15.82
N TRP A 397 -15.72 -2.69 -15.88
CA TRP A 397 -15.09 -2.18 -17.10
C TRP A 397 -14.26 -3.24 -17.85
N TRP A 398 -13.74 -4.24 -17.13
CA TRP A 398 -12.94 -5.36 -17.69
C TRP A 398 -13.76 -6.35 -18.52
N ARG A 399 -15.08 -6.34 -18.42
CA ARG A 399 -15.97 -7.22 -19.20
C ARG A 399 -16.23 -6.75 -20.62
N PHE A 400 -15.80 -5.53 -20.98
CA PHE A 400 -15.98 -4.99 -22.32
C PHE A 400 -14.87 -5.46 -23.28
N ALA A 401 -15.16 -5.45 -24.59
CA ALA A 401 -14.22 -5.89 -25.62
C ALA A 401 -12.86 -5.17 -25.62
N HIS A 402 -12.83 -3.92 -25.11
CA HIS A 402 -11.62 -3.10 -25.00
C HIS A 402 -11.49 -2.56 -23.57
N PRO A 403 -10.96 -3.34 -22.63
CA PRO A 403 -10.90 -2.96 -21.22
C PRO A 403 -10.20 -1.63 -20.95
N ALA A 404 -9.06 -1.39 -21.60
CA ALA A 404 -8.31 -0.14 -21.46
C ALA A 404 -9.10 1.11 -21.87
N ALA A 405 -9.83 1.02 -22.99
CA ALA A 405 -10.67 2.14 -23.48
C ALA A 405 -11.89 2.35 -22.56
N SER A 406 -12.48 1.27 -22.07
CA SER A 406 -13.63 1.31 -21.16
C SER A 406 -13.25 1.94 -19.82
N PHE A 407 -12.12 1.53 -19.24
CA PHE A 407 -11.57 2.13 -18.02
C PHE A 407 -11.26 3.61 -18.22
N ALA A 408 -10.55 3.96 -19.30
CA ALA A 408 -10.18 5.34 -19.60
C ALA A 408 -11.44 6.23 -19.80
N GLY A 409 -12.44 5.75 -20.54
CA GLY A 409 -13.69 6.46 -20.75
C GLY A 409 -14.47 6.67 -19.46
N LEU A 410 -14.64 5.62 -18.66
CA LEU A 410 -15.32 5.69 -17.36
C LEU A 410 -14.60 6.64 -16.39
N THR A 411 -13.28 6.50 -16.27
CA THR A 411 -12.45 7.38 -15.43
C THR A 411 -12.56 8.84 -15.90
N ALA A 412 -12.56 9.11 -17.21
CA ALA A 412 -12.71 10.46 -17.75
C ALA A 412 -14.08 11.07 -17.40
N VAL A 413 -15.16 10.28 -17.51
CA VAL A 413 -16.52 10.72 -17.13
C VAL A 413 -16.60 11.02 -15.63
N LEU A 414 -16.08 10.13 -14.78
CA LEU A 414 -16.05 10.32 -13.33
C LEU A 414 -15.17 11.52 -12.93
N LEU A 415 -14.05 11.69 -13.61
CA LEU A 415 -13.17 12.84 -13.40
C LEU A 415 -13.85 14.15 -13.78
N ALA A 416 -14.55 14.19 -14.90
CA ALA A 416 -15.34 15.36 -15.29
C ALA A 416 -16.47 15.64 -14.30
N ALA A 417 -17.21 14.62 -13.88
CA ALA A 417 -18.30 14.72 -12.91
C ALA A 417 -17.82 15.21 -11.52
N THR A 418 -16.75 14.63 -11.00
CA THR A 418 -16.18 15.02 -9.70
C THR A 418 -15.55 16.42 -9.75
N THR A 419 -14.89 16.78 -10.86
CA THR A 419 -14.38 18.14 -11.08
C THR A 419 -15.53 19.16 -11.14
N LEU A 420 -16.61 18.83 -11.82
CA LEU A 420 -17.82 19.67 -11.85
C LEU A 420 -18.43 19.78 -10.45
N LEU A 421 -18.55 18.69 -9.71
CA LEU A 421 -19.05 18.70 -8.33
C LEU A 421 -18.23 19.64 -7.44
N VAL A 422 -16.90 19.58 -7.52
CA VAL A 422 -16.01 20.50 -6.80
C VAL A 422 -16.26 21.95 -7.22
N ARG A 423 -16.46 22.22 -8.50
CA ARG A 423 -16.76 23.58 -9.01
C ARG A 423 -18.11 24.11 -8.56
N LEU A 424 -19.10 23.26 -8.41
CA LEU A 424 -20.43 23.61 -7.92
C LEU A 424 -20.51 23.72 -6.39
N ALA A 425 -19.47 23.28 -5.67
CA ALA A 425 -19.45 23.34 -4.22
C ALA A 425 -19.60 24.80 -3.72
N PRO A 426 -20.43 25.07 -2.68
CA PRO A 426 -20.73 26.42 -2.21
C PRO A 426 -19.50 27.26 -1.82
N GLY A 427 -18.42 26.58 -1.44
CA GLY A 427 -17.16 27.22 -1.06
C GLY A 427 -16.15 27.39 -2.20
N TYR A 428 -16.43 26.98 -3.44
CA TYR A 428 -15.46 26.96 -4.53
C TYR A 428 -14.77 28.31 -4.76
N ARG A 429 -15.51 29.41 -4.66
CA ARG A 429 -14.98 30.76 -4.90
C ARG A 429 -14.00 31.25 -3.82
N SER A 430 -13.97 30.62 -2.66
CA SER A 430 -12.98 30.96 -1.63
C SER A 430 -11.58 30.45 -2.01
N THR A 431 -10.53 31.11 -1.54
CA THR A 431 -9.14 30.78 -1.88
C THR A 431 -8.80 29.31 -1.62
N LEU A 432 -9.28 28.74 -0.50
CA LEU A 432 -9.05 27.34 -0.10
C LEU A 432 -10.24 26.41 -0.40
N GLY A 433 -11.28 26.90 -1.10
CA GLY A 433 -12.49 26.11 -1.39
C GLY A 433 -12.22 24.84 -2.16
N PRO A 434 -11.53 24.91 -3.33
CA PRO A 434 -11.19 23.71 -4.10
C PRO A 434 -10.31 22.74 -3.32
N LEU A 435 -9.31 23.24 -2.59
CA LEU A 435 -8.45 22.38 -1.77
C LEU A 435 -9.28 21.59 -0.75
N GLY A 436 -10.18 22.24 -0.03
CA GLY A 436 -11.03 21.57 0.94
C GLY A 436 -12.02 20.59 0.32
N ALA A 437 -12.59 20.92 -0.86
CA ALA A 437 -13.53 20.07 -1.56
C ALA A 437 -12.83 18.82 -2.14
N VAL A 438 -11.68 18.99 -2.81
CA VAL A 438 -10.88 17.89 -3.35
C VAL A 438 -10.38 16.97 -2.23
N ALA A 439 -9.78 17.55 -1.19
CA ALA A 439 -9.26 16.77 -0.07
C ALA A 439 -10.38 16.03 0.67
N GLY A 440 -11.51 16.69 0.94
CA GLY A 440 -12.67 16.07 1.59
C GLY A 440 -13.27 14.95 0.77
N LEU A 441 -13.48 15.14 -0.54
CA LEU A 441 -14.02 14.14 -1.45
C LEU A 441 -13.08 12.92 -1.53
N THR A 442 -11.77 13.16 -1.68
CA THR A 442 -10.76 12.09 -1.74
C THR A 442 -10.69 11.31 -0.42
N THR A 443 -10.68 12.00 0.73
CA THR A 443 -10.69 11.36 2.06
C THR A 443 -11.92 10.48 2.23
N LEU A 444 -13.09 10.97 1.80
CA LEU A 444 -14.34 10.21 1.88
C LEU A 444 -14.35 9.02 0.93
N ALA A 445 -13.91 9.18 -0.32
CA ALA A 445 -13.90 8.09 -1.30
C ALA A 445 -13.00 6.94 -0.85
N VAL A 446 -11.74 7.23 -0.52
CA VAL A 446 -10.79 6.20 -0.07
C VAL A 446 -11.16 5.66 1.32
N GLY A 447 -11.54 6.53 2.25
CA GLY A 447 -11.91 6.12 3.61
C GLY A 447 -13.15 5.24 3.64
N LEU A 448 -14.16 5.54 2.83
CA LEU A 448 -15.37 4.74 2.72
C LEU A 448 -15.08 3.36 2.12
N ASP A 449 -14.26 3.29 1.06
CA ASP A 449 -13.84 2.02 0.47
C ASP A 449 -13.13 1.15 1.51
N VAL A 450 -12.18 1.71 2.29
CA VAL A 450 -11.48 0.96 3.35
C VAL A 450 -12.45 0.47 4.43
N VAL A 451 -13.37 1.30 4.89
CA VAL A 451 -14.36 0.93 5.93
C VAL A 451 -15.35 -0.13 5.42
N THR A 452 -15.61 -0.17 4.12
CA THR A 452 -16.48 -1.20 3.49
C THR A 452 -15.72 -2.45 3.03
N GLY A 453 -14.43 -2.60 3.41
CA GLY A 453 -13.59 -3.78 3.17
C GLY A 453 -12.66 -3.65 1.98
N ALA A 454 -12.34 -2.42 1.52
CA ALA A 454 -11.39 -2.12 0.44
C ALA A 454 -11.67 -2.91 -0.87
N ARG A 455 -12.94 -2.94 -1.26
CA ARG A 455 -13.39 -3.74 -2.41
C ARG A 455 -12.92 -3.17 -3.75
N LEU A 456 -12.76 -1.85 -3.83
CA LEU A 456 -12.32 -1.16 -5.04
C LEU A 456 -10.80 -1.16 -5.21
N GLN A 457 -10.05 -1.67 -4.22
CA GLN A 457 -8.60 -1.73 -4.30
C GLN A 457 -8.07 -3.09 -4.75
N LEU A 458 -8.79 -4.18 -4.46
CA LEU A 458 -8.38 -5.51 -4.93
C LEU A 458 -8.64 -5.62 -6.43
N ASN A 459 -7.60 -5.98 -7.18
CA ASN A 459 -7.58 -6.01 -8.64
C ASN A 459 -7.89 -4.69 -9.34
N GLY A 460 -7.96 -3.58 -8.59
CA GLY A 460 -8.18 -2.23 -9.14
C GLY A 460 -6.89 -1.63 -9.69
N VAL A 461 -7.01 -0.79 -10.74
CA VAL A 461 -5.88 -0.12 -11.42
C VAL A 461 -5.04 0.72 -10.47
N VAL A 462 -5.67 1.37 -9.49
CA VAL A 462 -5.00 2.20 -8.48
C VAL A 462 -4.84 1.49 -7.13
N GLY A 463 -5.15 0.22 -7.08
CA GLY A 463 -5.10 -0.62 -5.90
C GLY A 463 -3.93 -1.62 -5.91
N TYR A 464 -4.24 -2.88 -5.67
CA TYR A 464 -3.29 -3.99 -5.66
C TYR A 464 -3.90 -5.22 -6.33
N SER A 465 -3.03 -6.08 -6.88
CA SER A 465 -3.45 -7.26 -7.62
C SER A 465 -3.37 -8.54 -6.78
N ALA A 466 -4.41 -9.35 -6.84
CA ALA A 466 -4.43 -10.70 -6.26
C ALA A 466 -3.36 -11.61 -6.88
N LEU A 467 -2.97 -11.35 -8.13
CA LEU A 467 -1.90 -12.08 -8.83
C LEU A 467 -0.53 -11.86 -8.20
N GLU A 468 -0.36 -10.76 -7.46
CA GLU A 468 0.91 -10.44 -6.81
C GLU A 468 1.14 -11.20 -5.49
N GLY A 469 0.09 -11.76 -4.90
CA GLY A 469 0.18 -12.57 -3.70
C GLY A 469 0.75 -11.86 -2.46
N GLY A 470 0.61 -10.53 -2.40
CA GLY A 470 1.15 -9.73 -1.29
C GLY A 470 0.09 -9.16 -0.36
N ARG A 471 -1.01 -8.69 -0.92
CA ARG A 471 -2.10 -8.04 -0.19
C ARG A 471 -3.44 -8.37 -0.85
N TYR A 472 -4.45 -8.67 -0.05
CA TYR A 472 -5.80 -8.97 -0.50
C TYR A 472 -6.87 -8.14 0.22
N ALA A 473 -6.51 -7.51 1.34
CA ALA A 473 -7.40 -6.70 2.15
C ALA A 473 -6.69 -5.43 2.63
N GLY A 474 -7.46 -4.44 3.06
CA GLY A 474 -6.97 -3.20 3.61
C GLY A 474 -6.51 -2.20 2.56
N LEU A 475 -5.64 -1.25 2.97
CA LEU A 475 -5.25 -0.09 2.16
C LEU A 475 -3.97 -0.36 1.37
N GLY A 476 -4.03 -0.22 0.03
CA GLY A 476 -2.87 -0.34 -0.86
C GLY A 476 -1.90 0.84 -0.76
N THR A 477 -0.70 0.72 -1.30
CA THR A 477 0.37 1.74 -1.23
C THR A 477 -0.05 3.08 -1.87
N VAL A 478 -0.67 3.04 -3.04
CA VAL A 478 -1.20 4.23 -3.73
C VAL A 478 -2.36 4.84 -2.93
N GLY A 479 -3.31 4.00 -2.50
CA GLY A 479 -4.41 4.41 -1.65
C GLY A 479 -3.94 5.08 -0.35
N LEU A 480 -2.88 4.54 0.29
CA LEU A 480 -2.27 5.11 1.48
C LEU A 480 -1.72 6.53 1.22
N GLY A 481 -0.92 6.71 0.17
CA GLY A 481 -0.34 8.01 -0.16
C GLY A 481 -1.40 9.08 -0.40
N VAL A 482 -2.41 8.75 -1.20
CA VAL A 482 -3.54 9.63 -1.51
C VAL A 482 -4.37 9.94 -0.26
N PHE A 483 -4.66 8.92 0.57
CA PHE A 483 -5.45 9.09 1.79
C PHE A 483 -4.73 9.95 2.84
N VAL A 484 -3.43 9.71 3.06
CA VAL A 484 -2.60 10.51 3.97
C VAL A 484 -2.60 11.98 3.57
N ALA A 485 -2.36 12.25 2.28
CA ALA A 485 -2.36 13.61 1.74
C ALA A 485 -3.73 14.28 1.90
N ALA A 486 -4.79 13.60 1.49
CA ALA A 486 -6.15 14.13 1.51
C ALA A 486 -6.66 14.35 2.94
N ALA A 487 -6.43 13.40 3.86
CA ALA A 487 -6.86 13.52 5.25
C ALA A 487 -6.17 14.68 5.99
N LEU A 488 -4.85 14.83 5.81
CA LEU A 488 -4.10 15.94 6.41
C LEU A 488 -4.48 17.29 5.80
N LEU A 489 -4.70 17.38 4.48
CA LEU A 489 -5.19 18.60 3.84
C LEU A 489 -6.61 18.95 4.29
N SER A 490 -7.49 17.95 4.47
CA SER A 490 -8.83 18.12 5.03
C SER A 490 -8.78 18.64 6.45
N ALA A 491 -7.92 18.04 7.29
CA ALA A 491 -7.68 18.51 8.65
C ALA A 491 -7.16 19.94 8.66
N GLY A 492 -6.23 20.30 7.77
CA GLY A 492 -5.69 21.64 7.62
C GLY A 492 -6.75 22.68 7.20
N TRP A 493 -7.60 22.30 6.25
CA TRP A 493 -8.69 23.14 5.78
C TRP A 493 -9.75 23.39 6.87
N LEU A 494 -10.14 22.35 7.61
CA LEU A 494 -11.04 22.47 8.76
C LEU A 494 -10.40 23.29 9.88
N ALA A 495 -9.14 23.03 10.22
CA ALA A 495 -8.41 23.76 11.24
C ALA A 495 -8.27 25.26 10.92
N GLN A 496 -8.21 25.63 9.62
CA GLN A 496 -8.16 27.03 9.22
C GLN A 496 -9.47 27.78 9.48
N ARG A 497 -10.61 27.07 9.59
CA ARG A 497 -11.95 27.64 9.84
C ARG A 497 -12.28 27.87 11.31
N VAL A 498 -11.49 27.28 12.22
CA VAL A 498 -11.70 27.42 13.67
C VAL A 498 -10.75 28.44 14.29
N ARG A 499 -11.07 28.88 15.51
CA ARG A 499 -10.23 29.80 16.29
C ARG A 499 -8.81 29.21 16.47
N ARG A 500 -7.78 30.05 16.49
CA ARG A 500 -6.36 29.64 16.52
C ARG A 500 -6.04 28.58 17.60
N GLY A 501 -6.66 28.74 18.80
CA GLY A 501 -6.43 27.77 19.89
C GLY A 501 -6.96 26.36 19.65
N TRP A 502 -7.97 26.20 18.77
CA TRP A 502 -8.59 24.91 18.45
C TRP A 502 -7.97 24.20 17.24
N ARG A 503 -7.10 24.87 16.48
CA ARG A 503 -6.45 24.30 15.27
C ARG A 503 -5.73 23.01 15.54
N PRO A 504 -4.86 22.89 16.58
CA PRO A 504 -4.19 21.64 16.88
C PRO A 504 -5.17 20.51 17.22
N THR A 505 -6.25 20.83 17.94
CA THR A 505 -7.28 19.84 18.30
C THR A 505 -7.97 19.26 17.07
N VAL A 506 -8.36 20.12 16.10
CA VAL A 506 -8.95 19.67 14.84
C VAL A 506 -7.99 18.79 14.05
N MET A 507 -6.71 19.18 13.98
CA MET A 507 -5.67 18.35 13.33
C MET A 507 -5.59 16.96 13.96
N VAL A 508 -5.63 16.87 15.29
CA VAL A 508 -5.55 15.58 15.99
C VAL A 508 -6.82 14.76 15.83
N ILE A 509 -8.00 15.36 15.90
CA ILE A 509 -9.26 14.63 15.76
C ILE A 509 -9.39 14.03 14.36
N VAL A 510 -9.25 14.86 13.32
CA VAL A 510 -9.39 14.39 11.93
C VAL A 510 -8.25 13.47 11.54
N GLY A 511 -7.02 13.85 11.87
CA GLY A 511 -5.83 13.03 11.62
C GLY A 511 -5.84 11.73 12.43
N GLY A 512 -6.30 11.75 13.68
CA GLY A 512 -6.45 10.58 14.53
C GLY A 512 -7.49 9.59 14.00
N ALA A 513 -8.63 10.08 13.50
CA ALA A 513 -9.60 9.24 12.82
C ALA A 513 -8.98 8.56 11.56
N ALA A 514 -8.18 9.30 10.79
CA ALA A 514 -7.46 8.74 9.66
C ALA A 514 -6.43 7.68 10.09
N VAL A 515 -5.70 7.89 11.20
CA VAL A 515 -4.77 6.90 11.77
C VAL A 515 -5.51 5.62 12.16
N VAL A 516 -6.70 5.72 12.75
CA VAL A 516 -7.52 4.56 13.10
C VAL A 516 -7.93 3.79 11.84
N ILE A 517 -8.39 4.48 10.80
CA ILE A 517 -8.77 3.85 9.53
C ILE A 517 -7.57 3.10 8.91
N VAL A 518 -6.38 3.70 8.92
CA VAL A 518 -5.17 3.10 8.32
C VAL A 518 -4.63 1.94 9.16
N GLY A 519 -4.53 2.14 10.48
CA GLY A 519 -3.78 1.23 11.36
C GLY A 519 -4.61 0.13 12.01
N SER A 520 -5.96 0.24 12.00
CA SER A 520 -6.80 -0.81 12.59
C SER A 520 -6.63 -2.12 11.83
N PRO A 521 -6.38 -3.25 12.53
CA PRO A 521 -6.28 -4.57 11.90
C PRO A 521 -7.57 -5.02 11.22
N TYR A 522 -8.71 -4.40 11.55
CA TYR A 522 -10.03 -4.70 10.96
C TYR A 522 -10.39 -3.80 9.77
N LEU A 523 -9.59 -2.78 9.47
CA LEU A 523 -9.87 -1.81 8.41
C LEU A 523 -8.69 -1.74 7.41
N GLY A 524 -7.75 -0.82 7.63
CA GLY A 524 -6.62 -0.61 6.73
C GLY A 524 -5.47 -1.61 6.90
N ALA A 525 -5.31 -2.15 8.11
CA ALA A 525 -4.29 -3.14 8.48
C ALA A 525 -2.84 -2.73 8.08
N ASP A 526 -2.56 -1.42 8.01
CA ASP A 526 -1.26 -0.87 7.60
C ASP A 526 -0.54 -0.23 8.79
N SER A 527 0.39 -0.99 9.36
CA SER A 527 1.19 -0.56 10.52
C SER A 527 2.17 0.57 10.20
N ILE A 528 2.81 0.49 9.04
CA ILE A 528 3.79 1.48 8.59
C ILE A 528 3.07 2.78 8.28
N GLY A 529 1.94 2.70 7.59
CA GLY A 529 1.07 3.84 7.33
C GLY A 529 0.56 4.49 8.60
N ALA A 530 0.21 3.72 9.64
CA ALA A 530 -0.22 4.24 10.94
C ALA A 530 0.89 5.01 11.66
N ILE A 531 2.13 4.48 11.69
CA ILE A 531 3.31 5.16 12.26
C ILE A 531 3.56 6.47 11.50
N ALA A 532 3.61 6.39 10.19
CA ALA A 532 3.89 7.53 9.31
C ALA A 532 2.84 8.63 9.46
N LEU A 533 1.57 8.27 9.43
CA LEU A 533 0.46 9.22 9.56
C LEU A 533 0.39 9.82 10.96
N THR A 534 0.65 9.04 12.02
CA THR A 534 0.71 9.57 13.39
C THR A 534 1.81 10.60 13.55
N ALA A 535 2.99 10.34 12.98
CA ALA A 535 4.09 11.31 12.95
C ALA A 535 3.69 12.57 12.17
N GLY A 536 3.07 12.42 11.01
CA GLY A 536 2.56 13.53 10.20
C GLY A 536 1.52 14.38 10.91
N VAL A 537 0.53 13.76 11.55
CA VAL A 537 -0.52 14.43 12.36
C VAL A 537 0.09 15.19 13.54
N SER A 538 1.03 14.55 14.24
CA SER A 538 1.70 15.17 15.41
C SER A 538 2.50 16.40 15.00
N VAL A 539 3.22 16.33 13.87
CA VAL A 539 3.96 17.46 13.29
C VAL A 539 2.99 18.57 12.85
N ALA A 540 1.91 18.22 12.14
CA ALA A 540 0.90 19.18 11.71
C ALA A 540 0.23 19.88 12.90
N ALA A 541 -0.11 19.16 13.96
CA ALA A 541 -0.65 19.71 15.19
C ALA A 541 0.35 20.64 15.89
N ALA A 542 1.63 20.25 15.98
CA ALA A 542 2.68 21.06 16.59
C ALA A 542 2.92 22.38 15.84
N ILE A 543 2.99 22.36 14.50
CA ILE A 543 3.15 23.54 13.66
C ILE A 543 1.92 24.44 13.75
N SER A 544 0.69 23.89 13.76
CA SER A 544 -0.55 24.66 13.87
C SER A 544 -0.73 25.33 15.24
N ALA A 545 -0.07 24.80 16.30
CA ALA A 545 0.05 25.41 17.61
C ALA A 545 1.08 26.54 17.67
N GLY A 546 1.80 26.85 16.58
CA GLY A 546 2.87 27.86 16.53
C GLY A 546 4.26 27.28 16.88
N GLY A 547 4.43 25.97 16.91
CA GLY A 547 5.70 25.31 17.13
C GLY A 547 6.57 25.25 15.86
N TRP A 548 7.89 25.13 16.05
CA TRP A 548 8.85 24.86 14.97
C TRP A 548 9.10 23.34 14.88
N LEU A 549 9.41 22.86 13.67
CA LEU A 549 9.85 21.48 13.46
C LEU A 549 11.26 21.35 14.01
N THR A 550 11.45 20.50 15.03
CA THR A 550 12.76 20.12 15.58
C THR A 550 12.92 18.61 15.50
N LEU A 551 14.16 18.11 15.39
CA LEU A 551 14.45 16.67 15.39
C LEU A 551 13.86 15.98 16.63
N THR A 552 13.95 16.61 17.81
CA THR A 552 13.37 16.08 19.05
C THR A 552 11.86 15.92 18.97
N ARG A 553 11.13 16.87 18.36
CA ARG A 553 9.67 16.78 18.16
C ARG A 553 9.31 15.71 17.14
N LEU A 554 10.10 15.61 16.08
CA LEU A 554 9.93 14.55 15.07
C LEU A 554 10.14 13.17 15.71
N ALA A 555 11.18 13.00 16.51
CA ALA A 555 11.44 11.76 17.24
C ALA A 555 10.28 11.41 18.18
N TRP A 556 9.77 12.36 18.98
CA TRP A 556 8.60 12.12 19.83
C TRP A 556 7.34 11.80 19.05
N ALA A 557 7.13 12.42 17.89
CA ALA A 557 5.98 12.14 17.02
C ALA A 557 6.05 10.73 16.43
N THR A 558 7.26 10.30 16.02
CA THR A 558 7.48 8.93 15.51
C THR A 558 7.33 7.91 16.64
N MET A 559 7.84 8.19 17.84
CA MET A 559 7.68 7.33 19.03
C MET A 559 6.20 7.20 19.41
N ALA A 560 5.41 8.26 19.32
CA ALA A 560 3.97 8.19 19.55
C ALA A 560 3.26 7.31 18.51
N GLY A 561 3.68 7.37 17.24
CA GLY A 561 3.19 6.49 16.18
C GLY A 561 3.56 5.02 16.45
N LEU A 562 4.79 4.77 16.85
CA LEU A 562 5.25 3.44 17.23
C LEU A 562 4.45 2.90 18.44
N ALA A 563 4.25 3.70 19.48
CA ALA A 563 3.47 3.30 20.65
C ALA A 563 2.01 2.96 20.29
N LEU A 564 1.39 3.73 19.37
CA LEU A 564 0.06 3.44 18.87
C LEU A 564 0.03 2.14 18.07
N THR A 565 1.03 1.90 17.23
CA THR A 565 1.14 0.66 16.45
C THR A 565 1.36 -0.55 17.34
N VAL A 566 2.16 -0.41 18.41
CA VAL A 566 2.28 -1.45 19.44
C VAL A 566 0.94 -1.70 20.13
N GLY A 567 0.16 -0.65 20.38
CA GLY A 567 -1.21 -0.79 20.90
C GLY A 567 -2.11 -1.63 19.96
N PHE A 568 -2.08 -1.36 18.66
CA PHE A 568 -2.78 -2.18 17.66
C PHE A 568 -2.25 -3.62 17.62
N ALA A 569 -0.92 -3.81 17.72
CA ALA A 569 -0.29 -5.13 17.75
C ALA A 569 -0.69 -5.93 18.99
N VAL A 570 -0.82 -5.29 20.16
CA VAL A 570 -1.29 -5.94 21.39
C VAL A 570 -2.75 -6.37 21.27
N VAL A 571 -3.60 -5.53 20.66
CA VAL A 571 -5.00 -5.90 20.37
C VAL A 571 -5.06 -7.11 19.43
N ASP A 572 -4.23 -7.09 18.37
CA ASP A 572 -4.15 -8.19 17.40
C ASP A 572 -3.53 -9.47 18.01
N LEU A 573 -2.59 -9.34 18.95
CA LEU A 573 -2.01 -10.46 19.70
C LEU A 573 -3.04 -11.18 20.58
N GLY A 574 -4.04 -10.45 21.07
CA GLY A 574 -5.17 -10.98 21.83
C GLY A 574 -6.14 -11.84 21.01
N ARG A 575 -6.02 -11.86 19.69
CA ARG A 575 -6.81 -12.71 18.79
C ARG A 575 -6.28 -14.15 18.80
N ASP A 576 -7.09 -15.08 18.33
CA ASP A 576 -6.66 -16.48 18.13
C ASP A 576 -5.35 -16.50 17.28
N PRO A 577 -4.35 -17.34 17.63
CA PRO A 577 -3.10 -17.44 16.86
C PRO A 577 -3.30 -17.66 15.36
N ALA A 578 -4.36 -18.35 14.96
CA ALA A 578 -4.72 -18.57 13.55
C ALA A 578 -5.23 -17.29 12.86
N GLU A 579 -5.91 -16.40 13.60
CA GLU A 579 -6.53 -15.17 13.08
C GLU A 579 -5.67 -13.91 13.23
N ARG A 580 -4.48 -14.01 13.84
CA ARG A 580 -3.60 -12.87 14.04
C ARG A 580 -3.16 -12.27 12.73
N GLY A 581 -3.36 -10.98 12.57
CA GLY A 581 -2.84 -10.19 11.46
C GLY A 581 -1.31 -10.09 11.47
N SER A 582 -0.76 -9.34 10.53
CA SER A 582 0.70 -9.17 10.37
C SER A 582 1.38 -8.58 11.61
N LEU A 583 0.69 -7.68 12.33
CA LEU A 583 1.21 -7.01 13.53
C LEU A 583 1.30 -7.93 14.74
N GLY A 584 0.25 -8.69 15.02
CA GLY A 584 0.23 -9.65 16.13
C GLY A 584 1.26 -10.76 15.93
N ARG A 585 1.41 -11.21 14.67
CA ARG A 585 2.44 -12.20 14.30
C ARG A 585 3.86 -11.68 14.46
N PHE A 586 4.10 -10.44 14.04
CA PHE A 586 5.41 -9.79 14.21
C PHE A 586 5.76 -9.65 15.68
N LEU A 587 4.79 -9.25 16.52
CA LEU A 587 5.01 -9.11 17.96
C LEU A 587 5.24 -10.47 18.63
N ALA A 588 4.52 -11.52 18.20
CA ALA A 588 4.76 -12.90 18.64
C ALA A 588 6.18 -13.37 18.24
N ALA A 589 6.58 -13.15 16.98
CA ALA A 589 7.90 -13.49 16.45
C ALA A 589 9.05 -12.74 17.16
N LEU A 590 8.81 -11.53 17.66
CA LEU A 590 9.76 -10.82 18.51
C LEU A 590 9.94 -11.52 19.86
N GLY A 591 8.84 -12.02 20.45
CA GLY A 591 8.87 -12.81 21.67
C GLY A 591 9.64 -14.13 21.53
N ASP A 592 9.53 -14.77 20.37
CA ASP A 592 10.16 -16.05 20.01
C ASP A 592 11.58 -15.89 19.43
N GLY A 593 12.13 -14.67 19.35
CA GLY A 593 13.49 -14.38 18.87
C GLY A 593 13.67 -14.42 17.34
N THR A 594 12.62 -14.67 16.55
CA THR A 594 12.67 -14.79 15.07
C THR A 594 12.38 -13.46 14.33
N GLY A 595 12.10 -12.39 15.06
CA GLY A 595 11.73 -11.08 14.48
C GLY A 595 12.78 -10.43 13.59
N GLY A 596 14.09 -10.71 13.80
CA GLY A 596 15.19 -10.17 13.02
C GLY A 596 15.15 -10.57 11.53
N LEU A 597 14.71 -11.78 11.23
CA LEU A 597 14.56 -12.29 9.86
C LEU A 597 13.45 -11.56 9.08
N THR A 598 12.41 -11.11 9.75
CA THR A 598 11.29 -10.40 9.13
C THR A 598 11.72 -9.00 8.66
N VAL A 599 12.58 -8.31 9.40
CA VAL A 599 13.11 -6.98 9.05
C VAL A 599 14.06 -7.06 7.86
N GLN A 600 14.93 -8.06 7.79
CA GLN A 600 15.86 -8.24 6.68
C GLN A 600 15.15 -8.53 5.35
N ARG A 601 14.01 -9.24 5.40
CA ARG A 601 13.19 -9.60 4.24
C ARG A 601 12.47 -8.40 3.61
N SER A 602 12.01 -7.46 4.42
CA SER A 602 11.30 -6.27 3.93
C SER A 602 12.24 -5.27 3.24
N SER A 603 13.52 -5.23 3.60
CA SER A 603 14.50 -4.30 3.02
C SER A 603 14.95 -4.70 1.61
N ALA A 604 15.04 -5.99 1.31
CA ALA A 604 15.46 -6.48 -0.01
C ALA A 604 14.40 -6.20 -1.11
N ALA A 605 13.10 -6.30 -0.78
CA ALA A 605 12.00 -6.01 -1.71
C ALA A 605 11.89 -4.51 -2.08
N SER A 606 12.52 -3.63 -1.29
CA SER A 606 12.38 -2.18 -1.45
C SER A 606 13.20 -1.61 -2.62
N PHE A 607 14.29 -2.25 -3.00
CA PHE A 607 15.19 -1.73 -4.05
C PHE A 607 14.66 -1.96 -5.47
N GLU A 608 13.95 -3.04 -5.70
CA GLU A 608 13.45 -3.40 -7.04
C GLU A 608 12.30 -2.48 -7.49
N THR A 609 11.48 -2.01 -6.55
CA THR A 609 10.38 -1.07 -6.83
C THR A 609 10.84 0.37 -7.05
N LEU A 610 12.05 0.71 -6.62
CA LEU A 610 12.56 2.09 -6.63
C LEU A 610 12.80 2.64 -8.05
N VAL A 611 13.15 1.78 -9.00
CA VAL A 611 13.57 2.17 -10.36
C VAL A 611 12.44 2.09 -11.38
N ASN A 612 11.42 1.28 -11.16
CA ASN A 612 10.43 0.91 -12.17
C ASN A 612 9.07 1.59 -12.05
N SER A 613 8.81 2.36 -10.98
CA SER A 613 7.50 2.99 -10.79
C SER A 613 7.41 4.40 -11.37
N PRO A 614 6.41 4.70 -12.23
CA PRO A 614 6.14 6.06 -12.70
C PRO A 614 5.82 7.05 -11.56
N LEU A 615 5.37 6.58 -10.42
CA LEU A 615 5.12 7.39 -9.22
C LEU A 615 6.39 7.99 -8.62
N THR A 616 7.55 7.40 -8.88
CA THR A 616 8.86 7.95 -8.51
C THR A 616 9.06 9.36 -9.07
N VAL A 617 8.61 9.62 -10.31
CA VAL A 617 8.69 10.96 -10.94
C VAL A 617 7.85 11.96 -10.17
N LEU A 618 6.66 11.56 -9.71
CA LEU A 618 5.80 12.42 -8.88
C LEU A 618 6.36 12.61 -7.47
N ALA A 619 7.01 11.61 -6.90
CA ALA A 619 7.72 11.74 -5.63
C ALA A 619 8.85 12.78 -5.72
N LEU A 620 9.62 12.77 -6.81
CA LEU A 620 10.66 13.78 -7.08
C LEU A 620 10.05 15.18 -7.27
N ALA A 621 8.91 15.28 -7.97
CA ALA A 621 8.19 16.55 -8.11
C ALA A 621 7.71 17.07 -6.75
N GLY A 622 7.22 16.19 -5.87
CA GLY A 622 6.88 16.51 -4.49
C GLY A 622 8.07 16.95 -3.65
N ALA A 623 9.20 16.25 -3.76
CA ALA A 623 10.47 16.63 -3.10
C ALA A 623 10.97 18.01 -3.56
N LEU A 624 10.90 18.30 -4.86
CA LEU A 624 11.21 19.62 -5.41
C LEU A 624 10.25 20.70 -4.86
N LEU A 625 8.96 20.40 -4.74
CA LEU A 625 8.01 21.34 -4.13
C LEU A 625 8.41 21.66 -2.68
N VAL A 626 8.74 20.63 -1.89
CA VAL A 626 9.20 20.80 -0.50
C VAL A 626 10.51 21.61 -0.45
N TRP A 627 11.46 21.31 -1.32
CA TRP A 627 12.72 22.05 -1.45
C TRP A 627 12.47 23.53 -1.73
N PHE A 628 11.64 23.85 -2.73
CA PHE A 628 11.31 25.23 -3.07
C PHE A 628 10.50 25.93 -1.96
N ALA A 629 9.66 25.20 -1.25
CA ALA A 629 8.90 25.75 -0.13
C ALA A 629 9.78 26.11 1.06
N LEU A 630 10.85 25.36 1.30
CA LEU A 630 11.76 25.55 2.44
C LEU A 630 12.92 26.52 2.13
N LEU A 631 13.59 26.38 0.98
CA LEU A 631 14.84 27.07 0.68
C LEU A 631 14.66 28.32 -0.21
N GLN A 632 13.70 28.31 -1.10
CA GLN A 632 13.38 29.43 -1.96
C GLN A 632 11.87 29.66 -2.02
N PRO A 633 11.26 30.19 -0.97
CA PRO A 633 9.81 30.37 -0.97
C PRO A 633 9.40 31.35 -2.09
N TRP A 634 8.84 30.79 -3.16
CA TRP A 634 8.27 31.60 -4.23
C TRP A 634 7.05 32.37 -3.73
N GLY A 635 6.87 33.61 -4.23
CA GLY A 635 5.94 34.58 -3.71
C GLY A 635 4.52 34.04 -3.42
N GLY A 636 3.98 33.13 -4.25
CA GLY A 636 2.66 32.51 -4.01
C GLY A 636 2.62 31.53 -2.84
N LEU A 637 3.59 30.63 -2.75
CA LEU A 637 3.70 29.66 -1.65
C LEU A 637 4.05 30.34 -0.32
N MET A 638 4.95 31.31 -0.33
CA MET A 638 5.29 32.08 0.86
C MET A 638 4.09 32.84 1.41
N ARG A 639 3.30 33.48 0.54
CA ARG A 639 2.06 34.15 0.92
C ARG A 639 1.01 33.17 1.41
N LEU A 640 0.84 32.02 0.72
CA LEU A 640 -0.05 30.94 1.13
C LEU A 640 0.25 30.49 2.57
N PHE A 641 1.51 30.20 2.85
CA PHE A 641 1.95 29.71 4.16
C PHE A 641 1.91 30.78 5.26
N GLY A 642 2.06 32.06 4.90
CA GLY A 642 1.90 33.17 5.83
C GLY A 642 0.44 33.43 6.21
N ILE A 643 -0.46 33.41 5.21
CA ILE A 643 -1.89 33.67 5.42
C ILE A 643 -2.61 32.43 6.02
N TYR A 644 -2.22 31.22 5.61
CA TYR A 644 -2.88 29.97 5.97
C TYR A 644 -1.94 28.99 6.71
N PRO A 645 -1.59 29.28 7.98
CA PRO A 645 -0.61 28.47 8.73
C PRO A 645 -1.07 27.04 8.97
N ALA A 646 -2.38 26.75 9.02
CA ALA A 646 -2.88 25.38 9.16
C ALA A 646 -2.67 24.56 7.87
N ILE A 647 -2.72 25.18 6.68
CA ILE A 647 -2.39 24.49 5.42
C ILE A 647 -0.89 24.22 5.34
N ARG A 648 -0.04 25.16 5.77
CA ARG A 648 1.41 24.91 5.90
C ARG A 648 1.67 23.71 6.81
N ALA A 649 0.98 23.63 7.94
CA ALA A 649 1.10 22.55 8.90
C ALA A 649 0.67 21.20 8.29
N ALA A 650 -0.43 21.16 7.54
CA ALA A 650 -0.93 19.97 6.86
C ALA A 650 0.05 19.48 5.80
N MET A 651 0.56 20.36 4.94
CA MET A 651 1.55 20.00 3.89
C MET A 651 2.87 19.51 4.50
N ALA A 652 3.34 20.16 5.58
CA ALA A 652 4.52 19.70 6.29
C ALA A 652 4.31 18.33 6.94
N GLY A 653 3.12 18.10 7.54
CA GLY A 653 2.73 16.80 8.09
C GLY A 653 2.68 15.70 7.01
N THR A 654 2.14 16.02 5.83
CA THR A 654 2.11 15.07 4.69
C THR A 654 3.52 14.73 4.21
N ALA A 655 4.41 15.73 4.09
CA ALA A 655 5.80 15.49 3.71
C ALA A 655 6.53 14.60 4.73
N VAL A 656 6.31 14.84 6.03
CA VAL A 656 6.89 14.00 7.11
C VAL A 656 6.32 12.58 7.06
N ALA A 657 5.00 12.44 6.88
CA ALA A 657 4.38 11.11 6.76
C ALA A 657 4.91 10.36 5.54
N ALA A 658 5.05 11.03 4.39
CA ALA A 658 5.61 10.42 3.18
C ALA A 658 7.07 9.97 3.37
N VAL A 659 7.90 10.78 4.04
CA VAL A 659 9.31 10.43 4.32
C VAL A 659 9.39 9.25 5.31
N ILE A 660 8.62 9.27 6.40
CA ILE A 660 8.65 8.19 7.40
C ILE A 660 8.07 6.91 6.81
N GLY A 661 6.94 6.99 6.11
CA GLY A 661 6.36 5.85 5.41
C GLY A 661 7.32 5.26 4.38
N GLY A 662 8.08 6.14 3.73
CA GLY A 662 9.11 5.79 2.80
C GLY A 662 10.32 5.08 3.43
N LEU A 663 10.81 5.56 4.55
CA LEU A 663 11.96 4.97 5.24
C LEU A 663 11.64 3.62 5.90
N LEU A 664 10.39 3.42 6.31
CA LEU A 664 9.96 2.21 7.01
C LEU A 664 9.34 1.17 6.07
N GLY A 665 8.86 1.56 4.89
CA GLY A 665 8.11 0.72 3.97
C GLY A 665 8.87 0.33 2.71
N ALA A 666 8.52 -0.82 2.16
CA ALA A 666 9.13 -1.35 0.93
C ALA A 666 8.75 -0.55 -0.34
N ALA A 667 7.67 0.22 -0.33
CA ALA A 667 7.14 0.98 -1.48
C ALA A 667 7.20 2.50 -1.25
N ALA A 668 8.32 2.96 -0.76
CA ALA A 668 8.60 4.33 -0.32
C ALA A 668 8.18 5.42 -1.31
N LEU A 669 8.61 5.28 -2.54
CA LEU A 669 8.42 6.29 -3.57
C LEU A 669 6.98 6.27 -4.11
N ASP A 670 6.31 5.13 -4.10
CA ASP A 670 4.92 5.04 -4.54
C ASP A 670 3.98 5.78 -3.60
N VAL A 671 4.15 5.62 -2.28
CA VAL A 671 3.38 6.38 -1.27
C VAL A 671 3.65 7.88 -1.41
N ALA A 672 4.92 8.27 -1.54
CA ALA A 672 5.29 9.67 -1.69
C ALA A 672 4.79 10.26 -3.02
N GLY A 673 4.87 9.52 -4.12
CA GLY A 673 4.36 9.91 -5.43
C GLY A 673 2.85 10.06 -5.46
N ALA A 674 2.14 9.12 -4.87
CA ALA A 674 0.68 9.17 -4.73
C ALA A 674 0.22 10.36 -3.85
N ALA A 675 0.93 10.64 -2.75
CA ALA A 675 0.69 11.83 -1.95
C ALA A 675 0.98 13.11 -2.72
N ALA A 676 2.08 13.15 -3.49
CA ALA A 676 2.44 14.29 -4.34
C ALA A 676 1.42 14.54 -5.45
N ALA A 677 0.80 13.48 -6.00
CA ALA A 677 -0.26 13.58 -6.99
C ALA A 677 -1.48 14.42 -6.53
N VAL A 678 -1.70 14.49 -5.22
CA VAL A 678 -2.75 15.33 -4.61
C VAL A 678 -2.18 16.67 -4.15
N VAL A 679 -1.04 16.66 -3.43
CA VAL A 679 -0.51 17.87 -2.77
C VAL A 679 0.02 18.88 -3.78
N VAL A 680 0.75 18.43 -4.82
CA VAL A 680 1.40 19.34 -5.78
C VAL A 680 0.38 20.17 -6.57
N PRO A 681 -0.66 19.58 -7.19
CA PRO A 681 -1.69 20.35 -7.87
C PRO A 681 -2.45 21.31 -6.91
N MET A 682 -2.75 20.85 -5.68
CA MET A 682 -3.50 21.67 -4.71
C MET A 682 -2.67 22.81 -4.14
N ALA A 683 -1.37 22.61 -3.93
CA ALA A 683 -0.45 23.68 -3.54
C ALA A 683 -0.30 24.75 -4.64
N ALA A 684 -0.14 24.30 -5.90
CA ALA A 684 -0.05 25.18 -7.06
C ALA A 684 -1.35 26.01 -7.23
N LEU A 685 -2.51 25.35 -7.17
CA LEU A 685 -3.81 26.00 -7.28
C LEU A 685 -4.03 27.04 -6.16
N SER A 686 -3.75 26.64 -4.91
CA SER A 686 -3.91 27.56 -3.76
C SER A 686 -2.96 28.75 -3.85
N ALA A 687 -1.73 28.53 -4.31
CA ALA A 687 -0.76 29.62 -4.53
C ALA A 687 -1.20 30.57 -5.63
N LEU A 688 -1.72 30.07 -6.76
CA LEU A 688 -2.28 30.91 -7.84
C LEU A 688 -3.43 31.77 -7.34
N ARG A 689 -4.37 31.20 -6.60
CA ARG A 689 -5.52 31.93 -6.06
C ARG A 689 -5.14 32.99 -5.03
N VAL A 690 -4.15 32.71 -4.18
CA VAL A 690 -3.62 33.73 -3.25
C VAL A 690 -3.03 34.92 -4.02
N LEU A 691 -2.34 34.68 -5.13
CA LEU A 691 -1.78 35.74 -5.97
C LEU A 691 -2.87 36.55 -6.67
N ASP A 692 -3.89 35.88 -7.22
CA ASP A 692 -5.01 36.53 -7.90
C ASP A 692 -5.81 37.42 -6.98
N HIS A 693 -6.21 36.92 -5.80
CA HIS A 693 -6.92 37.72 -4.79
C HIS A 693 -6.10 38.89 -4.23
N SER A 694 -4.76 38.80 -4.24
CA SER A 694 -3.91 39.92 -3.82
C SER A 694 -3.80 41.00 -4.89
N ALA A 695 -3.87 40.63 -6.17
CA ALA A 695 -3.85 41.57 -7.29
C ALA A 695 -5.15 42.38 -7.38
N ASP A 696 -6.31 41.81 -7.09
CA ASP A 696 -7.60 42.52 -7.08
C ASP A 696 -7.71 43.56 -5.96
N ARG A 697 -7.04 43.33 -4.81
CA ARG A 697 -7.02 44.31 -3.70
C ARG A 697 -6.07 45.49 -3.92
N THR A 698 -5.14 45.38 -4.84
CA THR A 698 -4.18 46.43 -5.17
C THR A 698 -4.61 47.33 -6.34
N ARG A 699 -5.79 47.13 -6.90
CA ARG A 699 -6.40 48.07 -7.86
C ARG A 699 -7.17 49.15 -7.06
N PRO A 700 -6.62 50.39 -6.91
CA PRO A 700 -7.39 51.48 -6.34
C PRO A 700 -8.40 51.92 -7.39
N GLY A 701 -9.68 51.81 -7.07
CA GLY A 701 -10.78 52.62 -7.54
C GLY A 701 -10.76 53.12 -8.98
N LEU A 702 -11.14 52.26 -9.93
CA LEU A 702 -11.54 52.72 -11.26
C LEU A 702 -13.03 52.46 -11.56
N ASP A 703 -13.83 52.14 -10.56
CA ASP A 703 -15.28 52.02 -10.68
C ASP A 703 -15.97 52.59 -9.42
N ARG A 704 -15.80 53.89 -9.17
CA ARG A 704 -16.87 54.68 -8.60
C ARG A 704 -17.44 55.50 -9.73
N PRO A 705 -18.71 55.31 -10.11
CA PRO A 705 -19.41 56.28 -10.93
C PRO A 705 -19.36 57.62 -10.20
N ALA A 706 -18.87 58.61 -10.87
CA ALA A 706 -19.07 59.99 -10.44
C ALA A 706 -20.55 60.23 -10.36
N ASP A 707 -21.16 60.09 -9.19
CA ASP A 707 -22.47 60.64 -8.94
C ASP A 707 -22.34 62.17 -9.00
N GLY A 708 -22.67 62.68 -10.15
CA GLY A 708 -22.91 64.10 -10.37
C GLY A 708 -24.07 64.57 -9.52
N GLY A 709 -23.74 65.25 -8.44
CA GLY A 709 -24.70 66.11 -7.73
C GLY A 709 -24.52 67.54 -8.19
N PRO A 710 -25.57 68.32 -8.44
CA PRO A 710 -25.52 69.64 -9.08
C PRO A 710 -24.98 70.71 -8.14
N SER A 711 -24.09 71.55 -8.71
CA SER A 711 -23.66 72.83 -8.17
C SER A 711 -24.86 73.81 -8.07
N ALA A 712 -25.17 74.31 -6.88
CA ALA A 712 -25.94 75.51 -6.75
C ALA A 712 -25.04 76.59 -6.09
N GLY A 713 -24.80 77.62 -6.89
CA GLY A 713 -24.02 78.82 -6.51
C GLY A 713 -24.81 79.76 -5.69
N GLY A 714 -24.09 80.72 -5.12
CA GLY A 714 -24.61 81.99 -4.62
C GLY A 714 -23.76 82.58 -3.52
N PRO A 715 -23.58 83.92 -3.53
CA PRO A 715 -22.35 84.58 -3.06
C PRO A 715 -22.54 85.29 -1.71
N GLY A 716 -21.43 85.75 -1.13
CA GLY A 716 -21.50 86.77 -0.08
C GLY A 716 -20.39 86.74 0.96
N ALA A 717 -19.46 87.67 0.81
CA ALA A 717 -18.50 88.13 1.83
C ALA A 717 -19.23 88.97 2.89
N PRO A 718 -18.62 89.61 3.94
CA PRO A 718 -17.21 89.66 4.40
C PRO A 718 -17.07 89.49 5.95
N GLY A 719 -15.83 89.51 6.45
CA GLY A 719 -15.42 89.50 7.84
C GLY A 719 -15.89 90.65 8.70
N PRO A 720 -15.47 90.87 9.93
CA PRO A 720 -14.10 90.91 10.39
C PRO A 720 -13.84 90.46 11.85
N SER A 721 -12.54 90.37 12.19
CA SER A 721 -11.80 90.78 13.36
C SER A 721 -12.20 90.40 14.81
N ASP A 722 -11.11 90.15 15.52
CA ASP A 722 -10.79 90.56 16.89
C ASP A 722 -10.80 89.48 17.99
N GLY A 723 -9.64 89.47 18.62
CA GLY A 723 -9.47 89.39 20.04
C GLY A 723 -8.70 88.20 20.60
N GLY A 724 -7.42 88.39 20.84
CA GLY A 724 -6.76 87.72 21.94
C GLY A 724 -7.22 88.29 23.30
N PRO A 725 -6.68 88.00 24.44
CA PRO A 725 -5.30 87.59 24.73
C PRO A 725 -5.12 86.51 25.83
N SER A 726 -3.87 86.04 25.98
CA SER A 726 -3.00 85.90 27.14
C SER A 726 -3.40 85.09 28.39
N ASP A 727 -2.32 84.49 28.88
CA ASP A 727 -1.91 84.23 30.28
C ASP A 727 -2.00 82.72 30.67
N GLY A 728 -1.00 82.09 31.15
CA GLY A 728 0.12 82.34 31.98
C GLY A 728 0.75 80.98 32.32
N GLY A 729 2.07 80.99 32.36
CA GLY A 729 2.80 79.89 33.01
C GLY A 729 2.73 80.09 34.55
N PRO A 730 3.51 79.41 35.35
CA PRO A 730 4.93 79.08 35.23
C PRO A 730 5.33 77.67 35.74
N SER A 731 6.49 77.23 35.33
CA SER A 731 7.76 76.86 36.01
C SER A 731 7.76 75.89 37.19
N ASP A 732 8.75 75.10 37.12
CA ASP A 732 9.80 74.60 38.08
C ASP A 732 9.92 73.10 38.09
N GLY A 733 11.03 72.43 38.04
CA GLY A 733 12.39 72.70 38.34
C GLY A 733 13.16 71.34 38.11
N GLY A 734 14.34 71.44 37.58
CA GLY A 734 15.30 70.37 37.69
C GLY A 734 15.92 70.36 39.12
N PRO A 735 16.98 69.64 39.37
CA PRO A 735 18.22 69.43 38.61
C PRO A 735 18.83 68.01 38.64
N SER A 736 19.67 67.78 37.70
CA SER A 736 21.14 67.47 37.68
C SER A 736 21.69 66.34 38.51
N ASP A 737 22.53 65.58 37.90
CA ASP A 737 23.94 65.21 38.07
C ASP A 737 24.13 63.70 37.86
N GLY A 738 25.04 63.16 37.14
CA GLY A 738 26.37 63.37 36.80
C GLY A 738 26.92 62.14 36.08
N GLY A 739 27.61 62.32 35.03
CA GLY A 739 28.52 61.30 34.54
C GLY A 739 29.81 61.32 35.36
N PRO A 740 30.90 60.61 35.07
CA PRO A 740 31.49 60.44 33.75
C PRO A 740 32.22 59.11 33.48
N SER A 741 32.48 58.89 32.21
CA SER A 741 33.76 58.58 31.53
C SER A 741 34.59 57.31 31.82
N GLY A 742 35.06 56.73 30.77
CA GLY A 742 36.35 56.09 30.53
C GLY A 742 36.26 54.62 30.30
N GLY A 743 36.78 54.01 29.27
CA GLY A 743 37.81 54.26 28.34
C GLY A 743 38.26 52.88 27.86
N ALA A 744 38.35 52.67 26.56
CA ALA A 744 39.12 51.58 25.98
C ALA A 744 40.65 51.82 26.21
N PRO A 745 41.58 50.85 26.12
CA PRO A 745 41.96 50.25 24.81
C PRO A 745 42.47 48.78 24.83
N ARG A 746 42.64 48.27 23.66
CA ARG A 746 43.56 47.18 23.24
C ARG A 746 45.03 47.69 23.32
N PRO A 747 46.14 46.89 23.08
CA PRO A 747 46.35 45.49 22.62
C PRO A 747 47.57 44.80 23.32
N GLY A 748 48.04 43.66 22.80
CA GLY A 748 49.44 43.20 22.92
C GLY A 748 49.63 41.76 23.39
N ASP A 749 49.97 40.93 22.50
CA ASP A 749 51.20 40.15 22.22
C ASP A 749 51.85 39.33 23.32
N ALA A 750 52.29 38.19 22.86
CA ALA A 750 53.47 37.38 23.17
C ALA A 750 53.26 35.99 23.79
N GLY A 751 53.63 35.00 22.98
CA GLY A 751 54.07 33.70 23.47
C GLY A 751 55.49 33.81 24.08
N PRO A 752 56.32 32.79 24.27
CA PRO A 752 56.31 31.39 23.74
C PRO A 752 56.80 30.34 24.80
N ASP A 753 57.16 29.15 24.28
CA ASP A 753 58.08 28.11 24.81
C ASP A 753 57.50 27.09 25.83
N GLY A 754 57.68 25.86 25.63
CA GLY A 754 58.73 24.91 25.37
C GLY A 754 58.35 23.59 25.90
N GLY A 755 58.53 22.58 25.19
CA GLY A 755 59.62 21.64 25.30
C GLY A 755 59.17 20.18 25.46
N VAL A 756 59.47 19.39 24.41
CA VAL A 756 60.30 18.16 24.47
C VAL A 756 59.73 16.99 25.33
N ALA A 757 59.59 15.76 24.94
CA ALA A 757 60.31 14.84 24.07
C ALA A 757 59.61 13.46 24.05
N ASP A 758 59.82 12.79 22.96
CA ASP A 758 60.25 11.40 22.74
C ASP A 758 59.28 10.25 23.04
N GLY A 759 59.16 9.42 22.07
CA GLY A 759 59.82 8.29 21.52
C GLY A 759 58.87 7.32 20.93
N GLY A 760 58.97 7.05 19.69
CA GLY A 760 59.66 5.90 19.12
C GLY A 760 58.72 4.79 18.80
N GLY A 761 58.57 4.48 17.54
CA GLY A 761 59.21 3.52 16.81
C GLY A 761 58.26 2.64 15.98
N SER A 762 58.44 2.71 14.67
CA SER A 762 58.55 1.62 13.67
C SER A 762 57.44 0.59 13.62
N GLY A 763 56.85 0.22 12.53
CA GLY A 763 57.36 0.03 11.20
C GLY A 763 56.57 -1.14 10.59
N GLY A 764 56.36 -1.13 9.30
CA GLY A 764 56.08 -2.37 8.61
C GLY A 764 55.00 -2.25 7.52
N ARG A 765 55.46 -1.95 6.34
CA ARG A 765 54.81 -2.17 5.05
C ARG A 765 54.48 -3.65 4.84
N SER A 766 53.40 -3.99 4.17
CA SER A 766 53.51 -4.83 2.98
C SER A 766 52.22 -4.85 2.18
N SER A 767 52.36 -4.58 0.93
CA SER A 767 51.46 -4.73 -0.22
C SER A 767 51.31 -6.24 -0.60
N ALA A 768 50.18 -6.59 -1.25
CA ALA A 768 50.00 -7.51 -2.38
C ALA A 768 48.47 -7.74 -2.51
N GLU A 769 47.78 -7.31 -3.51
CA GLU A 769 47.63 -7.72 -4.92
C GLU A 769 47.46 -9.23 -5.14
N VAL A 770 46.38 -9.54 -5.91
CA VAL A 770 46.03 -10.62 -6.82
C VAL A 770 44.59 -11.06 -6.58
N ALA A 771 43.57 -10.73 -7.34
CA ALA A 771 43.15 -11.07 -8.72
C ALA A 771 42.51 -12.47 -8.84
N THR A 772 41.25 -12.41 -9.35
CA THR A 772 40.53 -13.39 -10.21
C THR A 772 40.20 -14.79 -9.69
N GLY A 773 38.93 -15.10 -9.83
CA GLY A 773 38.29 -16.42 -9.87
C GLY A 773 36.78 -16.23 -9.80
#